data_00d0333fd2d9e6bcb42bc9641bbc26cf
#
_entry.id   00d0333fd2d9e6bcb42bc9641bbc26cf
#
_cell.length_a   1.000
_cell.length_b   1.000
_cell.length_c   1.000
_cell.angle_alpha   90.00
_cell.angle_beta   90.00
_cell.angle_gamma   90.00
#
_symmetry.space_group_name_H-M   'P 1'
#
loop_
_entity.id
_entity.type
_entity.pdbx_description
1 polymer ?
#
loop_
_entity_poly.entity_id
_entity_poly.type
_entity_poly.pdbx_seq_one_letter_code
_entity_poly.pdbx_strand_id
1 'polypeptide(L)'
;TLLASSAASDVYKRQLFFFNRIGFDSDMMHLNYNAPHLAQAEERLSRLMDDDRERSKVLFLTAADTPAEAVDSYLRLGRQLDSLKQAGKIDSHAGVTSFVVDSAEQMLRLERWRKFWTPQRREVLRAGIREGERRYGFAEGAFDGALELAGREYTRLDYSSPAAREVFREWIDGQGATPIFLSHVTLPDSCKHEVYAVFSAADDIVVADRAFYAGKMARSVNHNFYLILSISSILVTVALFLCYGRIELTLMSLLPMGISWVIILGLMAMFGVEFNIVTIILSTFIFGIGDDFSIFIMDGLLSEYKTGRRMLDTHKTAIFFSAFTVVVGLGALIFARHPALHSLATISLFGIVAVVLVSYTIQPVLFRMLITSQTEKGGAPYTLGSLVNTAYAFGLFVTGCQLLQALIFTLWPLPMARRRKQRIVQWSIHHMTRGFLRAMVTTKTIRLNEPGEKFEKPAVVIANHQSFIDILVLLSICPKAVMVTNGWVWRSPVFGRIVRYLGFYHAADGYERLAPALAQKVAEGYSVIVFPEGTRSADGKIGRFHKGAFYLAGELGLDILPICLYGNGMISSKRQPIYIKHGLVVSRVLPRMAAADPANCSAQAKAACRLMRREYLGLYETYNRPCNPYFRDMLIKSYTYK
;
A
#
# COMPACT_ATOMS: atom_id res chain seq x y z
N THR A 1 -22.14 15.81 -12.84
CA THR A 1 -21.44 14.75 -12.05
C THR A 1 -20.60 13.80 -12.91
N LEU A 2 -21.04 13.45 -14.13
CA LEU A 2 -20.28 12.62 -15.08
C LEU A 2 -19.10 13.38 -15.72
N LEU A 3 -19.23 14.68 -15.99
CA LEU A 3 -18.15 15.54 -16.50
C LEU A 3 -17.02 15.75 -15.49
N ALA A 4 -17.33 15.85 -14.20
CA ALA A 4 -16.33 15.94 -13.14
C ALA A 4 -15.55 14.61 -12.97
N SER A 5 -16.18 13.46 -13.19
CA SER A 5 -15.55 12.13 -13.19
C SER A 5 -14.59 11.94 -14.38
N SER A 6 -14.97 12.45 -15.57
CA SER A 6 -14.12 12.38 -16.77
C SER A 6 -12.89 13.29 -16.64
N ALA A 7 -13.05 14.53 -16.19
CA ALA A 7 -11.94 15.46 -15.99
C ALA A 7 -10.96 14.95 -14.92
N ALA A 8 -11.45 14.39 -13.82
CA ALA A 8 -10.60 13.75 -12.81
C ALA A 8 -9.83 12.56 -13.38
N SER A 9 -10.48 11.69 -14.17
CA SER A 9 -9.83 10.55 -14.83
C SER A 9 -8.70 10.99 -15.78
N ASP A 10 -8.89 12.10 -16.52
CA ASP A 10 -7.86 12.59 -17.45
C ASP A 10 -6.69 13.26 -16.72
N VAL A 11 -6.95 13.92 -15.58
CA VAL A 11 -5.89 14.44 -14.70
C VAL A 11 -5.05 13.31 -14.14
N TYR A 12 -5.68 12.23 -13.63
CA TYR A 12 -4.95 11.05 -13.11
C TYR A 12 -4.12 10.36 -14.20
N LYS A 13 -4.64 10.21 -15.41
CA LYS A 13 -3.89 9.63 -16.54
C LYS A 13 -2.68 10.47 -16.91
N ARG A 14 -2.81 11.80 -16.93
CA ARG A 14 -1.68 12.71 -17.17
C ARG A 14 -0.66 12.66 -16.05
N GLN A 15 -1.08 12.61 -14.79
CA GLN A 15 -0.18 12.48 -13.64
C GLN A 15 0.65 11.19 -13.68
N LEU A 16 0.05 10.05 -14.03
CA LEU A 16 0.76 8.77 -14.21
C LEU A 16 1.79 8.82 -15.35
N PHE A 17 1.50 9.59 -16.41
CA PHE A 17 2.44 9.80 -17.52
C PHE A 17 3.69 10.58 -17.10
N PHE A 18 3.56 11.53 -16.16
CA PHE A 18 4.67 12.32 -15.64
C PHE A 18 5.46 11.62 -14.52
N PHE A 19 4.96 10.53 -13.96
CA PHE A 19 5.60 9.82 -12.86
C PHE A 19 7.05 9.39 -13.15
N ASN A 20 7.33 9.01 -14.40
CA ASN A 20 8.69 8.65 -14.85
C ASN A 20 9.66 9.85 -14.94
N ARG A 21 9.19 11.09 -14.73
CA ARG A 21 10.01 12.31 -14.75
C ARG A 21 10.40 12.81 -13.37
N ILE A 22 10.00 12.11 -12.32
CA ILE A 22 10.37 12.48 -10.96
C ILE A 22 11.83 12.10 -10.76
N GLY A 23 12.69 13.11 -10.72
CA GLY A 23 14.11 12.99 -10.43
C GLY A 23 14.40 13.15 -8.96
N PHE A 24 15.53 12.62 -8.54
CA PHE A 24 16.15 12.91 -7.25
C PHE A 24 17.43 13.68 -7.51
N ASP A 25 17.43 14.96 -7.13
CA ASP A 25 18.63 15.78 -7.18
C ASP A 25 19.56 15.41 -6.01
N SER A 26 20.60 14.65 -6.34
CA SER A 26 21.63 14.25 -5.38
C SER A 26 22.76 15.28 -5.26
N ASP A 27 22.76 16.34 -6.07
CA ASP A 27 23.75 17.37 -6.00
C ASP A 27 23.40 18.41 -4.93
N MET A 28 24.10 18.33 -3.81
CA MET A 28 23.92 19.29 -2.71
C MET A 28 24.35 20.71 -3.08
N MET A 29 25.11 20.88 -4.16
CA MET A 29 25.52 22.22 -4.62
C MET A 29 24.34 23.00 -5.20
N HIS A 30 23.36 22.33 -5.82
CA HIS A 30 22.11 22.94 -6.30
C HIS A 30 21.24 23.49 -5.17
N LEU A 31 21.44 23.01 -3.94
CA LEU A 31 20.73 23.52 -2.76
C LEU A 31 21.34 24.83 -2.24
N ASN A 32 22.56 25.17 -2.67
CA ASN A 32 23.23 26.37 -2.22
C ASN A 32 22.77 27.60 -3.05
N TYR A 33 22.68 28.73 -2.39
CA TYR A 33 22.40 30.00 -3.08
C TYR A 33 23.70 30.63 -3.57
N ASN A 34 23.95 30.58 -4.88
CA ASN A 34 24.97 31.35 -5.53
C ASN A 34 24.39 32.64 -6.09
N ALA A 35 24.92 33.79 -5.67
CA ALA A 35 24.48 35.04 -6.27
C ALA A 35 24.78 35.03 -7.78
N PRO A 36 23.90 35.57 -8.64
CA PRO A 36 24.03 35.45 -10.10
C PRO A 36 25.38 35.92 -10.66
N HIS A 37 25.97 36.95 -10.06
CA HIS A 37 27.28 37.48 -10.47
C HIS A 37 28.44 36.54 -10.11
N LEU A 38 28.34 35.81 -8.98
CA LEU A 38 29.31 34.79 -8.60
C LEU A 38 29.22 33.56 -9.48
N ALA A 39 28.00 33.09 -9.76
CA ALA A 39 27.79 31.97 -10.66
C ALA A 39 28.33 32.25 -12.08
N GLN A 40 28.14 33.48 -12.60
CA GLN A 40 28.73 33.90 -13.88
C GLN A 40 30.24 33.98 -13.83
N ALA A 41 30.81 34.45 -12.71
CA ALA A 41 32.27 34.51 -12.53
C ALA A 41 32.88 33.10 -12.46
N GLU A 42 32.23 32.18 -11.76
CA GLU A 42 32.62 30.78 -11.67
C GLU A 42 32.56 30.09 -13.03
N GLU A 43 31.49 30.31 -13.80
CA GLU A 43 31.37 29.78 -15.16
C GLU A 43 32.44 30.32 -16.11
N ARG A 44 32.77 31.61 -15.99
CA ARG A 44 33.87 32.21 -16.78
C ARG A 44 35.21 31.61 -16.39
N LEU A 45 35.46 31.42 -15.09
CA LEU A 45 36.70 30.84 -14.60
C LEU A 45 36.84 29.39 -15.09
N SER A 46 35.79 28.60 -14.97
CA SER A 46 35.78 27.21 -15.44
C SER A 46 36.09 27.11 -16.95
N ARG A 47 35.51 28.00 -17.78
CA ARG A 47 35.82 28.06 -19.20
C ARG A 47 37.26 28.46 -19.51
N LEU A 48 37.83 29.35 -18.70
CA LEU A 48 39.21 29.82 -18.87
C LEU A 48 40.24 28.76 -18.41
N MET A 49 39.87 27.92 -17.46
CA MET A 49 40.70 26.84 -16.95
C MET A 49 40.66 25.57 -17.79
N ASP A 50 39.90 25.58 -18.89
CA ASP A 50 39.68 24.41 -19.76
C ASP A 50 39.26 23.15 -18.94
N ASP A 51 38.40 23.39 -17.96
CA ASP A 51 38.00 22.36 -17.02
C ASP A 51 37.01 21.40 -17.69
N ASP A 52 37.51 20.25 -18.06
CA ASP A 52 36.72 19.20 -18.70
C ASP A 52 35.69 18.69 -17.68
N ARG A 53 34.41 18.90 -17.96
CA ARG A 53 33.28 18.57 -17.07
C ARG A 53 33.16 17.07 -16.75
N GLU A 54 33.80 16.21 -17.53
CA GLU A 54 33.82 14.77 -17.31
C GLU A 54 34.98 14.30 -16.42
N ARG A 55 35.83 15.23 -15.94
CA ARG A 55 37.00 14.96 -15.11
C ARG A 55 36.92 15.69 -13.79
N SER A 56 37.20 14.97 -12.73
CA SER A 56 37.23 15.52 -11.39
C SER A 56 38.67 15.64 -10.85
N LYS A 57 38.96 16.77 -10.22
CA LYS A 57 40.17 16.98 -9.41
C LYS A 57 39.87 16.65 -7.97
N VAL A 58 40.46 15.60 -7.45
CA VAL A 58 40.20 15.08 -6.11
C VAL A 58 41.47 15.11 -5.28
N LEU A 59 41.29 15.35 -4.01
CA LEU A 59 42.39 15.41 -3.06
C LEU A 59 42.48 14.12 -2.25
N PHE A 60 43.66 13.50 -2.26
CA PHE A 60 43.96 12.34 -1.43
C PHE A 60 44.87 12.81 -0.28
N LEU A 61 44.52 12.43 0.95
CA LEU A 61 45.16 12.83 2.19
C LEU A 61 45.67 11.60 2.93
N THR A 62 46.83 11.70 3.59
CA THR A 62 47.25 10.67 4.53
C THR A 62 46.74 11.00 5.93
N ALA A 63 46.24 9.98 6.64
CA ALA A 63 45.76 10.07 8.02
C ALA A 63 46.52 9.01 8.85
N ALA A 64 47.57 9.45 9.55
CA ALA A 64 48.38 8.55 10.35
C ALA A 64 48.64 9.14 11.75
N ASP A 65 48.87 8.30 12.72
CA ASP A 65 49.08 8.73 14.11
C ASP A 65 50.52 9.22 14.36
N THR A 66 51.46 8.72 13.60
CA THR A 66 52.89 9.10 13.74
C THR A 66 53.48 9.67 12.46
N PRO A 67 54.48 10.56 12.54
CA PRO A 67 55.14 11.12 11.36
C PRO A 67 55.80 10.06 10.44
N ALA A 68 56.30 8.97 10.99
CA ALA A 68 56.88 7.88 10.21
C ALA A 68 55.82 7.12 9.42
N GLU A 69 54.69 6.76 10.05
CA GLU A 69 53.56 6.14 9.39
C GLU A 69 52.95 7.04 8.31
N ALA A 70 52.90 8.37 8.53
CA ALA A 70 52.42 9.31 7.52
C ALA A 70 53.25 9.27 6.24
N VAL A 71 54.59 9.19 6.38
CA VAL A 71 55.52 9.07 5.26
C VAL A 71 55.31 7.73 4.52
N ASP A 72 55.22 6.64 5.26
CA ASP A 72 55.03 5.32 4.68
C ASP A 72 53.68 5.20 3.95
N SER A 73 52.62 5.75 4.54
CA SER A 73 51.30 5.83 3.93
C SER A 73 51.31 6.63 2.63
N TYR A 74 52.02 7.77 2.64
CA TYR A 74 52.16 8.61 1.47
C TYR A 74 52.93 7.93 0.33
N LEU A 75 54.02 7.23 0.64
CA LEU A 75 54.76 6.46 -0.34
C LEU A 75 53.98 5.26 -0.88
N ARG A 76 53.13 4.63 -0.05
CA ARG A 76 52.17 3.61 -0.52
C ARG A 76 51.12 4.21 -1.45
N LEU A 77 50.52 5.34 -1.05
CA LEU A 77 49.57 6.09 -1.88
C LEU A 77 50.17 6.41 -3.27
N GLY A 78 51.41 6.95 -3.31
CA GLY A 78 52.06 7.25 -4.57
C GLY A 78 52.18 6.02 -5.49
N ARG A 79 52.67 4.90 -4.96
CA ARG A 79 52.76 3.62 -5.72
C ARG A 79 51.42 3.12 -6.23
N GLN A 80 50.36 3.24 -5.42
CA GLN A 80 49.01 2.85 -5.84
C GLN A 80 48.48 3.78 -6.93
N LEU A 81 48.69 5.09 -6.80
CA LEU A 81 48.31 6.07 -7.82
C LEU A 81 49.05 5.82 -9.14
N ASP A 82 50.38 5.54 -9.09
CA ASP A 82 51.15 5.17 -10.28
C ASP A 82 50.61 3.92 -10.98
N SER A 83 50.23 2.90 -10.20
CA SER A 83 49.60 1.69 -10.74
C SER A 83 48.24 1.99 -11.38
N LEU A 84 47.41 2.80 -10.74
CA LEU A 84 46.10 3.20 -11.29
C LEU A 84 46.26 4.06 -12.55
N LYS A 85 47.29 4.89 -12.63
CA LYS A 85 47.63 5.66 -13.84
C LYS A 85 48.03 4.74 -14.99
N GLN A 86 48.90 3.76 -14.73
CA GLN A 86 49.29 2.77 -15.73
C GLN A 86 48.09 1.92 -16.22
N ALA A 87 47.14 1.68 -15.34
CA ALA A 87 45.88 0.98 -15.68
C ALA A 87 44.86 1.88 -16.40
N GLY A 88 45.15 3.16 -16.64
CA GLY A 88 44.24 4.10 -17.29
C GLY A 88 43.00 4.50 -16.46
N LYS A 89 43.07 4.29 -15.14
CA LYS A 89 41.98 4.62 -14.22
C LYS A 89 42.02 6.06 -13.73
N ILE A 90 43.17 6.66 -13.72
CA ILE A 90 43.39 8.07 -13.43
C ILE A 90 44.25 8.72 -14.53
N ASP A 91 44.00 9.98 -14.84
CA ASP A 91 44.71 10.71 -15.88
C ASP A 91 46.08 11.18 -15.40
N SER A 92 46.07 11.80 -14.25
CA SER A 92 47.30 12.33 -13.61
C SER A 92 47.15 12.39 -12.10
N HIS A 93 48.27 12.32 -11.45
CA HIS A 93 48.37 12.74 -10.05
C HIS A 93 49.59 13.65 -9.86
N ALA A 94 49.44 14.58 -8.96
CA ALA A 94 50.50 15.50 -8.56
C ALA A 94 50.68 15.40 -7.04
N GLY A 95 51.93 15.30 -6.63
CA GLY A 95 52.33 15.18 -5.23
C GLY A 95 53.83 15.26 -5.10
N VAL A 96 54.33 15.23 -3.90
CA VAL A 96 55.76 15.29 -3.60
C VAL A 96 56.41 13.93 -3.33
N THR A 97 55.80 12.86 -3.81
CA THR A 97 56.29 11.48 -3.61
C THR A 97 57.73 11.29 -4.06
N SER A 98 58.16 12.00 -5.12
CA SER A 98 59.54 11.97 -5.61
C SER A 98 60.56 12.64 -4.68
N PHE A 99 60.09 13.52 -3.79
CA PHE A 99 60.95 14.25 -2.84
C PHE A 99 60.83 13.69 -1.42
N VAL A 100 59.78 12.94 -1.13
CA VAL A 100 59.59 12.31 0.17
C VAL A 100 60.29 10.97 0.20
N VAL A 101 61.09 10.73 1.19
CA VAL A 101 61.93 9.54 1.36
C VAL A 101 61.70 8.99 2.76
N ASP A 102 61.49 7.67 2.87
CA ASP A 102 61.32 7.01 4.15
C ASP A 102 62.58 7.11 5.04
N SER A 103 62.41 6.88 6.33
CA SER A 103 63.49 6.99 7.31
C SER A 103 64.66 6.05 7.03
N ALA A 104 64.43 4.86 6.51
CA ALA A 104 65.44 3.87 6.22
C ALA A 104 66.32 4.32 5.03
N GLU A 105 65.68 4.78 3.95
CA GLU A 105 66.41 5.29 2.78
C GLU A 105 67.13 6.60 3.09
N GLN A 106 66.56 7.49 3.95
CA GLN A 106 67.26 8.68 4.41
C GLN A 106 68.55 8.30 5.16
N MET A 107 68.48 7.34 6.07
CA MET A 107 69.64 6.81 6.79
C MET A 107 70.71 6.25 5.83
N LEU A 108 70.27 5.46 4.85
CA LEU A 108 71.17 4.89 3.85
C LEU A 108 71.88 5.98 3.01
N ARG A 109 71.15 7.02 2.60
CA ARG A 109 71.74 8.17 1.86
C ARG A 109 72.71 8.96 2.71
N LEU A 110 72.40 9.20 3.97
CA LEU A 110 73.29 9.87 4.90
C LEU A 110 74.57 9.05 5.16
N GLU A 111 74.42 7.72 5.27
CA GLU A 111 75.61 6.85 5.44
C GLU A 111 76.46 6.84 4.18
N ARG A 112 75.84 6.75 2.98
CA ARG A 112 76.60 6.88 1.71
C ARG A 112 77.30 8.21 1.60
N TRP A 113 76.67 9.33 1.99
CA TRP A 113 77.25 10.65 2.02
C TRP A 113 78.46 10.71 2.94
N ARG A 114 78.37 10.22 4.20
CA ARG A 114 79.42 10.15 5.17
C ARG A 114 80.64 9.31 4.70
N LYS A 115 80.36 8.15 4.08
CA LYS A 115 81.34 7.25 3.50
C LYS A 115 82.06 7.90 2.31
N PHE A 116 81.36 8.66 1.54
CA PHE A 116 81.92 9.32 0.35
C PHE A 116 82.82 10.50 0.75
N TRP A 117 82.33 11.38 1.62
CA TRP A 117 83.07 12.57 2.02
C TRP A 117 83.98 12.32 3.22
N THR A 118 85.09 11.57 2.99
CA THR A 118 86.14 11.36 3.99
C THR A 118 86.96 12.64 4.13
N PRO A 119 87.67 12.82 5.27
CA PRO A 119 88.55 13.99 5.44
C PRO A 119 89.55 14.18 4.28
N GLN A 120 90.11 13.09 3.77
CA GLN A 120 90.99 13.11 2.64
C GLN A 120 90.33 13.60 1.35
N ARG A 121 89.12 13.14 1.02
CA ARG A 121 88.39 13.59 -0.16
C ARG A 121 87.97 15.05 -0.06
N ARG A 122 87.60 15.53 1.09
CA ARG A 122 87.32 16.97 1.33
C ARG A 122 88.56 17.82 1.11
N GLU A 123 89.72 17.37 1.54
CA GLU A 123 90.96 18.09 1.31
C GLU A 123 91.37 18.14 -0.16
N VAL A 124 91.23 17.02 -0.87
CA VAL A 124 91.41 16.95 -2.35
C VAL A 124 90.44 17.90 -3.08
N LEU A 125 89.14 17.94 -2.67
CA LEU A 125 88.20 18.88 -3.24
C LEU A 125 88.60 20.33 -2.97
N ARG A 126 88.97 20.65 -1.75
CA ARG A 126 89.41 21.99 -1.37
C ARG A 126 90.65 22.43 -2.20
N ALA A 127 91.65 21.57 -2.29
CA ALA A 127 92.87 21.88 -3.07
C ALA A 127 92.53 22.07 -4.56
N GLY A 128 91.68 21.19 -5.13
CA GLY A 128 91.22 21.28 -6.53
C GLY A 128 90.41 22.55 -6.81
N ILE A 129 89.52 22.97 -5.90
CA ILE A 129 88.75 24.23 -6.03
C ILE A 129 89.70 25.44 -5.94
N ARG A 130 90.61 25.49 -4.99
CA ARG A 130 91.56 26.57 -4.87
C ARG A 130 92.52 26.69 -6.06
N GLU A 131 92.96 25.59 -6.66
CA GLU A 131 93.74 25.57 -7.88
C GLU A 131 92.87 26.01 -9.09
N GLY A 132 91.59 25.58 -9.17
CA GLY A 132 90.67 26.05 -10.20
C GLY A 132 90.39 27.54 -10.14
N GLU A 133 90.18 28.11 -8.93
CA GLU A 133 89.98 29.54 -8.69
C GLU A 133 91.16 30.32 -9.23
N ARG A 134 92.40 29.92 -8.89
CA ARG A 134 93.65 30.57 -9.37
C ARG A 134 93.80 30.44 -10.87
N ARG A 135 93.60 29.27 -11.43
CA ARG A 135 93.77 28.96 -12.86
C ARG A 135 92.80 29.70 -13.78
N TYR A 136 91.57 29.87 -13.34
CA TYR A 136 90.53 30.47 -14.16
C TYR A 136 90.16 31.89 -13.75
N GLY A 137 90.94 32.51 -12.80
CA GLY A 137 90.74 33.88 -12.40
C GLY A 137 89.49 34.19 -11.59
N PHE A 138 88.97 33.25 -10.86
CA PHE A 138 87.83 33.46 -9.95
C PHE A 138 88.36 34.13 -8.65
N ALA A 139 87.53 34.90 -7.98
CA ALA A 139 87.83 35.44 -6.67
C ALA A 139 88.12 34.32 -5.67
N GLU A 140 89.09 34.51 -4.77
CA GLU A 140 89.36 33.53 -3.73
C GLU A 140 88.12 33.33 -2.83
N GLY A 141 87.67 32.08 -2.66
CA GLY A 141 86.51 31.78 -1.89
C GLY A 141 85.16 31.78 -2.69
N ALA A 142 85.20 32.01 -4.00
CA ALA A 142 84.01 32.03 -4.84
C ALA A 142 83.14 30.74 -4.73
N PHE A 143 83.78 29.63 -4.39
CA PHE A 143 83.15 28.34 -4.25
C PHE A 143 83.13 27.79 -2.80
N ASP A 144 83.36 28.65 -1.79
CA ASP A 144 83.35 28.24 -0.39
C ASP A 144 82.01 27.63 0.05
N GLY A 145 80.91 28.12 -0.49
CA GLY A 145 79.60 27.50 -0.25
C GLY A 145 79.50 26.02 -0.71
N ALA A 146 80.16 25.67 -1.81
CA ALA A 146 80.22 24.27 -2.24
C ALA A 146 81.10 23.42 -1.31
N LEU A 147 82.17 23.94 -0.81
CA LEU A 147 82.99 23.27 0.21
C LEU A 147 82.30 23.13 1.55
N GLU A 148 81.52 24.12 1.95
CA GLU A 148 80.67 24.04 3.14
C GLU A 148 79.64 22.97 3.00
N LEU A 149 78.89 22.86 1.87
CA LEU A 149 77.96 21.80 1.60
C LEU A 149 78.60 20.41 1.67
N ALA A 150 79.80 20.22 1.11
CA ALA A 150 80.51 18.94 1.17
C ALA A 150 80.98 18.59 2.58
N GLY A 151 81.23 19.62 3.40
CA GLY A 151 81.71 19.50 4.78
C GLY A 151 80.62 19.35 5.83
N ARG A 152 79.41 19.72 5.49
CA ARG A 152 78.27 19.81 6.42
C ARG A 152 77.84 18.45 6.89
N GLU A 153 77.53 18.33 8.16
CA GLU A 153 76.80 17.16 8.70
C GLU A 153 75.32 17.32 8.46
N TYR A 154 74.79 16.39 7.70
CA TYR A 154 73.32 16.32 7.45
C TYR A 154 72.68 15.38 8.42
N THR A 155 71.45 15.74 8.87
CA THR A 155 70.57 14.98 9.70
C THR A 155 69.38 14.52 8.87
N ARG A 156 68.57 13.63 9.40
CA ARG A 156 67.30 13.22 8.75
C ARG A 156 66.41 14.45 8.62
N LEU A 157 65.71 14.55 7.50
CA LEU A 157 64.67 15.54 7.27
C LEU A 157 63.42 15.15 8.06
N ASP A 158 63.03 16.03 8.97
CA ASP A 158 61.74 15.91 9.65
C ASP A 158 60.68 16.71 8.86
N TYR A 159 59.73 15.96 8.25
CA TYR A 159 58.65 16.56 7.47
C TYR A 159 57.64 17.30 8.35
N SER A 160 57.64 17.09 9.66
CA SER A 160 56.82 17.86 10.60
C SER A 160 57.43 19.22 10.96
N SER A 161 58.70 19.45 10.61
CA SER A 161 59.42 20.70 10.91
C SER A 161 58.80 21.92 10.19
N PRO A 162 58.83 23.11 10.79
CA PRO A 162 58.31 24.32 10.15
C PRO A 162 58.98 24.63 8.79
N ALA A 163 60.27 24.34 8.66
CA ALA A 163 61.02 24.54 7.42
C ALA A 163 60.55 23.61 6.29
N ALA A 164 60.32 22.34 6.61
CA ALA A 164 59.79 21.39 5.63
C ALA A 164 58.34 21.75 5.19
N ARG A 165 57.52 22.18 6.12
CA ARG A 165 56.16 22.65 5.82
C ARG A 165 56.14 23.90 4.96
N GLU A 166 57.05 24.84 5.16
CA GLU A 166 57.13 26.04 4.31
C GLU A 166 57.58 25.69 2.88
N VAL A 167 58.55 24.80 2.73
CA VAL A 167 59.05 24.35 1.41
C VAL A 167 57.98 23.54 0.65
N PHE A 168 57.25 22.71 1.34
CA PHE A 168 56.24 21.82 0.75
C PHE A 168 54.81 22.28 1.08
N ARG A 169 54.56 23.57 1.30
CA ARG A 169 53.29 24.14 1.76
C ARG A 169 52.05 23.72 0.98
N GLU A 170 52.18 23.44 -0.32
CA GLU A 170 51.07 22.97 -1.16
C GLU A 170 50.78 21.48 -0.99
N TRP A 171 51.66 20.71 -0.37
CA TRP A 171 51.67 19.26 -0.33
C TRP A 171 51.70 18.65 1.07
N ILE A 172 52.08 19.48 2.05
CA ILE A 172 52.13 19.07 3.45
C ILE A 172 51.34 20.08 4.27
N ASP A 173 50.25 19.61 4.87
CA ASP A 173 49.42 20.42 5.76
C ASP A 173 49.43 19.84 7.18
N GLY A 174 48.76 20.52 8.09
CA GLY A 174 48.56 20.11 9.48
C GLY A 174 49.37 20.97 10.47
N GLN A 175 48.66 21.48 11.47
CA GLN A 175 49.26 22.25 12.59
C GLN A 175 49.75 21.32 13.72
N GLY A 176 49.46 20.02 13.62
CA GLY A 176 49.83 19.01 14.61
C GLY A 176 51.25 18.49 14.49
N ALA A 177 51.63 17.56 15.37
CA ALA A 177 52.95 16.90 15.35
C ALA A 177 53.12 15.99 14.12
N THR A 178 52.03 15.45 13.58
CA THR A 178 52.03 14.56 12.41
C THR A 178 51.72 15.33 11.14
N PRO A 179 52.56 15.26 10.09
CA PRO A 179 52.30 15.91 8.82
C PRO A 179 51.19 15.16 8.05
N ILE A 180 50.30 15.94 7.41
CA ILE A 180 49.29 15.40 6.48
C ILE A 180 49.82 15.66 5.07
N PHE A 181 50.07 14.59 4.32
CA PHE A 181 50.48 14.71 2.93
C PHE A 181 49.27 14.73 1.99
N LEU A 182 49.37 15.59 0.99
CA LEU A 182 48.35 15.86 0.00
C LEU A 182 48.78 15.36 -1.38
N SER A 183 47.86 14.73 -2.12
CA SER A 183 48.04 14.41 -3.53
C SER A 183 46.80 14.84 -4.31
N HIS A 184 46.99 15.67 -5.31
CA HIS A 184 45.94 16.04 -6.27
C HIS A 184 45.84 14.98 -7.36
N VAL A 185 44.70 14.42 -7.55
CA VAL A 185 44.44 13.36 -8.53
C VAL A 185 43.36 13.83 -9.49
N THR A 186 43.62 13.74 -10.78
CA THR A 186 42.65 13.99 -11.83
C THR A 186 42.19 12.64 -12.39
N LEU A 187 40.89 12.41 -12.39
CA LEU A 187 40.33 11.16 -12.86
C LEU A 187 38.95 11.36 -13.55
N PRO A 188 38.59 10.50 -14.50
CA PRO A 188 37.26 10.49 -15.08
C PRO A 188 36.21 10.17 -14.04
N ASP A 189 35.05 10.82 -14.10
CA ASP A 189 33.95 10.59 -13.16
C ASP A 189 33.44 9.14 -13.19
N SER A 190 33.51 8.48 -14.34
CA SER A 190 33.16 7.07 -14.49
C SER A 190 34.04 6.11 -13.69
N CYS A 191 35.30 6.49 -13.40
CA CYS A 191 36.25 5.66 -12.67
C CYS A 191 36.23 5.89 -11.15
N LYS A 192 35.52 6.92 -10.64
CA LYS A 192 35.52 7.28 -9.21
C LYS A 192 35.19 6.10 -8.29
N HIS A 193 34.14 5.36 -8.57
CA HIS A 193 33.71 4.24 -7.72
C HIS A 193 34.80 3.17 -7.60
N GLU A 194 35.45 2.85 -8.69
CA GLU A 194 36.48 1.81 -8.75
C GLU A 194 37.77 2.28 -8.07
N VAL A 195 38.19 3.52 -8.34
CA VAL A 195 39.38 4.11 -7.71
C VAL A 195 39.17 4.23 -6.21
N TYR A 196 38.01 4.75 -5.76
CA TYR A 196 37.76 4.94 -4.32
C TYR A 196 37.59 3.61 -3.57
N ALA A 197 37.15 2.55 -4.24
CA ALA A 197 37.06 1.22 -3.66
C ALA A 197 38.44 0.67 -3.25
N VAL A 198 39.50 0.99 -4.01
CA VAL A 198 40.86 0.57 -3.70
C VAL A 198 41.36 1.16 -2.36
N PHE A 199 40.91 2.38 -2.05
CA PHE A 199 41.34 3.10 -0.83
C PHE A 199 40.33 2.98 0.31
N SER A 200 39.13 2.41 0.08
CA SER A 200 38.07 2.31 1.09
C SER A 200 38.41 1.36 2.26
N ALA A 201 39.37 0.46 2.07
CA ALA A 201 39.85 -0.49 3.08
C ALA A 201 41.11 0.01 3.83
N ALA A 202 41.65 1.17 3.46
CA ALA A 202 42.82 1.73 4.07
C ALA A 202 42.41 2.85 5.05
N ASP A 203 42.61 2.62 6.34
CA ASP A 203 42.27 3.60 7.38
C ASP A 203 43.23 4.82 7.38
N ASP A 204 44.36 4.71 6.71
CA ASP A 204 45.43 5.71 6.67
C ASP A 204 45.39 6.63 5.44
N ILE A 205 44.40 6.46 4.54
CA ILE A 205 44.22 7.29 3.35
C ILE A 205 42.76 7.78 3.28
N VAL A 206 42.59 9.10 3.21
CA VAL A 206 41.29 9.76 3.09
C VAL A 206 41.17 10.39 1.72
N VAL A 207 40.05 10.05 1.02
CA VAL A 207 39.71 10.66 -0.27
C VAL A 207 38.74 11.82 -0.01
N ALA A 208 39.18 13.05 -0.29
CA ALA A 208 38.38 14.26 -0.07
C ALA A 208 37.62 14.67 -1.36
N ASP A 209 36.57 13.95 -1.72
CA ASP A 209 35.62 14.31 -2.79
C ASP A 209 34.29 14.70 -2.17
N ARG A 210 34.06 16.01 -2.01
CA ARG A 210 32.80 16.54 -1.43
C ARG A 210 31.57 16.12 -2.21
N ALA A 211 31.63 16.19 -3.55
CA ALA A 211 30.49 15.89 -4.39
C ALA A 211 30.12 14.40 -4.31
N PHE A 212 31.11 13.51 -4.34
CA PHE A 212 30.91 12.07 -4.22
C PHE A 212 30.30 11.68 -2.88
N TYR A 213 30.84 12.17 -1.78
CA TYR A 213 30.33 11.85 -0.44
C TYR A 213 28.99 12.52 -0.17
N ALA A 214 28.76 13.72 -0.67
CA ALA A 214 27.45 14.37 -0.62
C ALA A 214 26.40 13.56 -1.37
N GLY A 215 26.70 13.09 -2.57
CA GLY A 215 25.82 12.23 -3.34
C GLY A 215 25.58 10.85 -2.67
N LYS A 216 26.61 10.27 -2.03
CA LYS A 216 26.47 9.03 -1.27
C LYS A 216 25.58 9.23 -0.03
N MET A 217 25.76 10.34 0.68
CA MET A 217 24.93 10.74 1.83
C MET A 217 23.47 10.96 1.38
N ALA A 218 23.24 11.68 0.29
CA ALA A 218 21.91 11.91 -0.25
C ALA A 218 21.19 10.62 -0.61
N ARG A 219 21.88 9.66 -1.24
CA ARG A 219 21.32 8.32 -1.51
C ARG A 219 21.00 7.53 -0.24
N SER A 220 21.86 7.61 0.78
CA SER A 220 21.63 6.96 2.08
C SER A 220 20.41 7.55 2.79
N VAL A 221 20.27 8.87 2.79
CA VAL A 221 19.11 9.56 3.36
C VAL A 221 17.83 9.17 2.63
N ASN A 222 17.87 9.08 1.29
CA ASN A 222 16.72 8.65 0.50
C ASN A 222 16.31 7.20 0.84
N HIS A 223 17.25 6.29 0.99
CA HIS A 223 16.96 4.90 1.40
C HIS A 223 16.33 4.85 2.81
N ASN A 224 16.90 5.56 3.76
CA ASN A 224 16.40 5.64 5.13
C ASN A 224 15.02 6.31 5.20
N PHE A 225 14.74 7.28 4.31
CA PHE A 225 13.43 7.91 4.20
C PHE A 225 12.33 6.88 3.90
N TYR A 226 12.50 6.03 2.90
CA TYR A 226 11.51 4.99 2.59
C TYR A 226 11.32 4.00 3.74
N LEU A 227 12.39 3.65 4.45
CA LEU A 227 12.31 2.80 5.63
C LEU A 227 11.48 3.46 6.74
N ILE A 228 11.80 4.71 7.08
CA ILE A 228 11.10 5.48 8.12
C ILE A 228 9.63 5.67 7.74
N LEU A 229 9.35 6.05 6.49
CA LEU A 229 7.99 6.23 5.98
C LEU A 229 7.19 4.93 6.09
N SER A 230 7.79 3.78 5.74
CA SER A 230 7.14 2.48 5.83
C SER A 230 6.83 2.10 7.27
N ILE A 231 7.79 2.25 8.19
CA ILE A 231 7.60 1.96 9.62
C ILE A 231 6.52 2.87 10.21
N SER A 232 6.58 4.18 9.91
CA SER A 232 5.58 5.15 10.37
C SER A 232 4.18 4.81 9.85
N SER A 233 4.04 4.52 8.56
CA SER A 233 2.75 4.11 7.96
C SER A 233 2.17 2.85 8.60
N ILE A 234 3.01 1.85 8.89
CA ILE A 234 2.57 0.63 9.58
C ILE A 234 2.11 0.97 10.99
N LEU A 235 2.88 1.77 11.74
CA LEU A 235 2.55 2.16 13.11
C LEU A 235 1.22 2.93 13.16
N VAL A 236 1.04 3.93 12.28
CA VAL A 236 -0.22 4.70 12.17
C VAL A 236 -1.38 3.77 11.78
N THR A 237 -1.18 2.88 10.83
CA THR A 237 -2.21 1.90 10.44
C THR A 237 -2.65 1.03 11.60
N VAL A 238 -1.69 0.51 12.38
CA VAL A 238 -1.99 -0.31 13.58
C VAL A 238 -2.71 0.52 14.64
N ALA A 239 -2.25 1.74 14.91
CA ALA A 239 -2.89 2.63 15.88
C ALA A 239 -4.35 2.94 15.48
N LEU A 240 -4.60 3.32 14.23
CA LEU A 240 -5.94 3.58 13.71
C LEU A 240 -6.82 2.32 13.76
N PHE A 241 -6.26 1.16 13.43
CA PHE A 241 -7.00 -0.11 13.53
C PHE A 241 -7.42 -0.42 14.98
N LEU A 242 -6.54 -0.18 15.94
CA LEU A 242 -6.85 -0.34 17.36
C LEU A 242 -7.91 0.66 17.84
N CYS A 243 -7.82 1.92 17.40
CA CYS A 243 -8.79 2.97 17.75
C CYS A 243 -10.17 2.71 17.16
N TYR A 244 -10.26 2.38 15.88
CA TYR A 244 -11.54 2.18 15.22
C TYR A 244 -12.09 0.76 15.38
N GLY A 245 -11.23 -0.23 15.64
CA GLY A 245 -11.59 -1.65 15.70
C GLY A 245 -12.17 -2.22 14.40
N ARG A 246 -12.03 -1.48 13.28
CA ARG A 246 -12.56 -1.81 11.97
C ARG A 246 -11.59 -1.44 10.86
N ILE A 247 -11.22 -2.44 10.05
CA ILE A 247 -10.28 -2.25 8.97
C ILE A 247 -10.81 -1.29 7.89
N GLU A 248 -12.12 -1.29 7.66
CA GLU A 248 -12.75 -0.41 6.68
C GLU A 248 -12.58 1.06 7.02
N LEU A 249 -12.77 1.41 8.30
CA LEU A 249 -12.57 2.79 8.78
C LEU A 249 -11.11 3.19 8.71
N THR A 250 -10.21 2.28 9.09
CA THR A 250 -8.77 2.48 8.98
C THR A 250 -8.36 2.76 7.52
N LEU A 251 -8.82 1.92 6.58
CA LEU A 251 -8.52 2.13 5.16
C LEU A 251 -9.13 3.43 4.61
N MET A 252 -10.35 3.78 5.03
CA MET A 252 -10.96 5.07 4.65
C MET A 252 -10.21 6.27 5.20
N SER A 253 -9.54 6.15 6.35
CA SER A 253 -8.72 7.21 6.93
C SER A 253 -7.36 7.33 6.26
N LEU A 254 -6.76 6.22 5.81
CA LEU A 254 -5.46 6.22 5.13
C LEU A 254 -5.56 6.57 3.63
N LEU A 255 -6.68 6.26 3.00
CA LEU A 255 -6.86 6.46 1.56
C LEU A 255 -6.66 7.91 1.07
N PRO A 256 -7.17 8.96 1.77
CA PRO A 256 -6.92 10.34 1.39
C PRO A 256 -5.44 10.67 1.33
N MET A 257 -4.64 10.16 2.26
CA MET A 257 -3.21 10.37 2.28
C MET A 257 -2.52 9.72 1.07
N GLY A 258 -2.84 8.46 0.78
CA GLY A 258 -2.31 7.77 -0.41
C GLY A 258 -2.65 8.49 -1.73
N ILE A 259 -3.89 8.97 -1.87
CA ILE A 259 -4.32 9.73 -3.05
C ILE A 259 -3.60 11.08 -3.13
N SER A 260 -3.48 11.79 -2.01
CA SER A 260 -2.78 13.07 -1.95
C SER A 260 -1.31 12.92 -2.32
N TRP A 261 -0.68 11.83 -1.89
CA TRP A 261 0.70 11.53 -2.26
C TRP A 261 0.88 11.38 -3.78
N VAL A 262 -0.02 10.66 -4.44
CA VAL A 262 -0.02 10.54 -5.91
C VAL A 262 -0.21 11.92 -6.57
N ILE A 263 -1.09 12.76 -6.02
CA ILE A 263 -1.31 14.12 -6.52
C ILE A 263 -0.05 14.98 -6.35
N ILE A 264 0.60 14.92 -5.19
CA ILE A 264 1.84 15.66 -4.91
C ILE A 264 2.93 15.27 -5.92
N LEU A 265 3.16 13.98 -6.10
CA LEU A 265 4.14 13.46 -7.07
C LEU A 265 3.82 13.94 -8.50
N GLY A 266 2.55 13.89 -8.88
CA GLY A 266 2.11 14.38 -10.19
C GLY A 266 2.32 15.89 -10.38
N LEU A 267 2.07 16.70 -9.35
CA LEU A 267 2.32 18.14 -9.38
C LEU A 267 3.82 18.45 -9.44
N MET A 268 4.64 17.77 -8.63
CA MET A 268 6.09 17.92 -8.69
C MET A 268 6.65 17.65 -10.09
N ALA A 269 6.22 16.53 -10.70
CA ALA A 269 6.63 16.18 -12.05
C ALA A 269 6.15 17.18 -13.11
N MET A 270 4.96 17.76 -12.93
CA MET A 270 4.40 18.76 -13.84
C MET A 270 5.14 20.10 -13.77
N PHE A 271 5.56 20.51 -12.57
CA PHE A 271 6.27 21.77 -12.34
C PHE A 271 7.80 21.61 -12.39
N GLY A 272 8.32 20.41 -12.65
CA GLY A 272 9.76 20.15 -12.72
C GLY A 272 10.45 20.27 -11.36
N VAL A 273 9.74 20.05 -10.26
CA VAL A 273 10.31 20.08 -8.90
C VAL A 273 10.84 18.70 -8.57
N GLU A 274 12.15 18.62 -8.34
CA GLU A 274 12.81 17.35 -7.98
C GLU A 274 12.89 17.18 -6.47
N PHE A 275 12.95 15.91 -6.04
CA PHE A 275 13.26 15.61 -4.66
C PHE A 275 14.73 15.92 -4.37
N ASN A 276 14.97 16.56 -3.25
CA ASN A 276 16.30 16.77 -2.68
C ASN A 276 16.27 16.38 -1.20
N ILE A 277 17.42 16.38 -0.54
CA ILE A 277 17.54 15.97 0.85
C ILE A 277 16.61 16.76 1.80
N VAL A 278 16.39 18.04 1.54
CA VAL A 278 15.52 18.91 2.35
C VAL A 278 14.04 18.58 2.12
N THR A 279 13.66 18.40 0.86
CA THR A 279 12.26 18.10 0.50
C THR A 279 11.83 16.70 0.90
N ILE A 280 12.76 15.73 0.99
CA ILE A 280 12.49 14.39 1.52
C ILE A 280 12.09 14.47 3.00
N ILE A 281 12.87 15.20 3.81
CA ILE A 281 12.57 15.37 5.25
C ILE A 281 11.19 16.02 5.41
N LEU A 282 10.92 17.07 4.63
CA LEU A 282 9.63 17.76 4.68
C LEU A 282 8.46 16.86 4.26
N SER A 283 8.65 16.00 3.28
CA SER A 283 7.63 15.06 2.84
C SER A 283 7.10 14.20 3.98
N THR A 284 7.96 13.84 4.95
CA THR A 284 7.57 13.11 6.16
C THR A 284 6.61 13.94 7.03
N PHE A 285 6.88 15.25 7.17
CA PHE A 285 5.98 16.15 7.91
C PHE A 285 4.62 16.31 7.22
N ILE A 286 4.59 16.46 5.91
CA ILE A 286 3.35 16.56 5.14
C ILE A 286 2.53 15.28 5.31
N PHE A 287 3.20 14.12 5.35
CA PHE A 287 2.54 12.84 5.58
C PHE A 287 1.86 12.80 6.95
N GLY A 288 2.56 13.21 8.01
CA GLY A 288 1.99 13.25 9.37
C GLY A 288 0.83 14.23 9.51
N ILE A 289 0.97 15.46 9.02
CA ILE A 289 -0.10 16.49 9.05
C ILE A 289 -1.32 16.03 8.23
N GLY A 290 -1.07 15.33 7.13
CA GLY A 290 -2.13 14.79 6.27
C GLY A 290 -2.97 13.71 6.94
N ASP A 291 -2.33 12.83 7.69
CA ASP A 291 -3.02 11.80 8.48
C ASP A 291 -3.92 12.46 9.54
N ASP A 292 -3.46 13.50 10.22
CA ASP A 292 -4.24 14.23 11.23
C ASP A 292 -5.54 14.80 10.64
N PHE A 293 -5.47 15.44 9.47
CA PHE A 293 -6.67 15.98 8.80
C PHE A 293 -7.67 14.89 8.44
N SER A 294 -7.18 13.76 7.96
CA SER A 294 -8.02 12.61 7.63
C SER A 294 -8.67 12.00 8.88
N ILE A 295 -7.94 11.90 9.99
CA ILE A 295 -8.45 11.42 11.29
C ILE A 295 -9.56 12.34 11.80
N PHE A 296 -9.36 13.65 11.78
CA PHE A 296 -10.38 14.61 12.21
C PHE A 296 -11.65 14.56 11.35
N ILE A 297 -11.53 14.39 10.03
CA ILE A 297 -12.71 14.20 9.17
C ILE A 297 -13.43 12.89 9.52
N MET A 298 -12.71 11.80 9.76
CA MET A 298 -13.32 10.52 10.15
C MET A 298 -14.03 10.63 11.49
N ASP A 299 -13.43 11.29 12.47
CA ASP A 299 -14.05 11.50 13.77
C ASP A 299 -15.33 12.34 13.67
N GLY A 300 -15.30 13.42 12.87
CA GLY A 300 -16.49 14.20 12.55
C GLY A 300 -17.61 13.37 11.91
N LEU A 301 -17.28 12.52 10.93
CA LEU A 301 -18.22 11.62 10.26
C LEU A 301 -18.81 10.57 11.22
N LEU A 302 -17.97 9.95 12.04
CA LEU A 302 -18.42 8.97 13.03
C LEU A 302 -19.28 9.59 14.13
N SER A 303 -18.91 10.77 14.60
CA SER A 303 -19.68 11.52 15.59
C SER A 303 -21.05 11.93 15.05
N GLU A 304 -21.11 12.41 13.78
CA GLU A 304 -22.36 12.73 13.11
C GLU A 304 -23.22 11.48 12.91
N TYR A 305 -22.61 10.37 12.48
CA TYR A 305 -23.31 9.09 12.31
C TYR A 305 -23.89 8.55 13.63
N LYS A 306 -23.15 8.69 14.73
CA LYS A 306 -23.54 8.24 16.06
C LYS A 306 -24.64 9.11 16.68
N THR A 307 -24.49 10.43 16.62
CA THR A 307 -25.33 11.38 17.36
C THR A 307 -26.46 11.99 16.53
N GLY A 308 -26.37 11.95 15.21
CA GLY A 308 -27.27 12.64 14.29
C GLY A 308 -27.08 14.17 14.25
N ARG A 309 -26.10 14.72 15.00
CA ARG A 309 -25.77 16.15 15.00
C ARG A 309 -24.73 16.45 13.94
N ARG A 310 -24.82 17.60 13.26
CA ARG A 310 -23.85 18.05 12.24
C ARG A 310 -22.52 18.46 12.90
N MET A 311 -21.66 17.49 13.15
CA MET A 311 -20.34 17.71 13.75
C MET A 311 -19.25 17.88 12.69
N LEU A 312 -19.43 17.35 11.49
CA LEU A 312 -18.46 17.41 10.40
C LEU A 312 -18.08 18.83 10.00
N ASP A 313 -19.04 19.76 9.98
CA ASP A 313 -18.79 21.16 9.61
C ASP A 313 -17.85 21.85 10.60
N THR A 314 -17.97 21.53 11.91
CA THR A 314 -17.06 22.04 12.94
C THR A 314 -15.64 21.52 12.74
N HIS A 315 -15.49 20.21 12.48
CA HIS A 315 -14.17 19.61 12.19
C HIS A 315 -13.55 20.19 10.92
N LYS A 316 -14.32 20.38 9.86
CA LYS A 316 -13.84 21.03 8.62
C LYS A 316 -13.35 22.44 8.87
N THR A 317 -14.09 23.22 9.65
CA THR A 317 -13.69 24.59 10.00
C THR A 317 -12.36 24.60 10.77
N ALA A 318 -12.18 23.71 11.75
CA ALA A 318 -10.93 23.60 12.50
C ALA A 318 -9.75 23.22 11.60
N ILE A 319 -9.94 22.23 10.72
CA ILE A 319 -8.92 21.81 9.74
C ILE A 319 -8.58 22.95 8.76
N PHE A 320 -9.58 23.71 8.30
CA PHE A 320 -9.36 24.85 7.40
C PHE A 320 -8.42 25.88 8.04
N PHE A 321 -8.68 26.30 9.27
CA PHE A 321 -7.82 27.27 9.96
C PHE A 321 -6.44 26.70 10.26
N SER A 322 -6.33 25.43 10.66
CA SER A 322 -5.05 24.76 10.85
C SER A 322 -4.23 24.72 9.55
N ALA A 323 -4.83 24.26 8.48
CA ALA A 323 -4.19 24.21 7.16
C ALA A 323 -3.81 25.61 6.67
N PHE A 324 -4.70 26.60 6.85
CA PHE A 324 -4.45 27.97 6.44
C PHE A 324 -3.23 28.59 7.15
N THR A 325 -3.09 28.39 8.47
CA THR A 325 -1.93 28.88 9.20
C THR A 325 -0.63 28.25 8.72
N VAL A 326 -0.64 26.93 8.42
CA VAL A 326 0.55 26.23 7.90
C VAL A 326 0.87 26.70 6.47
N VAL A 327 -0.15 26.89 5.62
CA VAL A 327 0.01 27.40 4.24
C VAL A 327 0.58 28.81 4.25
N VAL A 328 0.13 29.69 5.15
CA VAL A 328 0.67 31.06 5.27
C VAL A 328 2.11 31.01 5.77
N GLY A 329 2.39 30.22 6.83
CA GLY A 329 3.71 30.12 7.43
C GLY A 329 4.77 29.56 6.47
N LEU A 330 4.49 28.41 5.85
CA LEU A 330 5.42 27.80 4.89
C LEU A 330 5.39 28.50 3.53
N GLY A 331 4.24 29.03 3.12
CA GLY A 331 4.08 29.77 1.87
C GLY A 331 4.91 31.05 1.83
N ALA A 332 5.18 31.71 2.96
CA ALA A 332 6.07 32.85 3.04
C ALA A 332 7.50 32.53 2.53
N LEU A 333 7.94 31.27 2.65
CA LEU A 333 9.25 30.82 2.16
C LEU A 333 9.36 30.78 0.63
N ILE A 334 8.24 30.91 -0.13
CA ILE A 334 8.27 31.04 -1.60
C ILE A 334 9.07 32.29 -2.02
N PHE A 335 9.04 33.34 -1.20
CA PHE A 335 9.77 34.58 -1.46
C PHE A 335 11.25 34.49 -1.09
N ALA A 336 11.68 33.37 -0.51
CA ALA A 336 13.09 33.18 -0.17
C ALA A 336 13.93 32.99 -1.44
N ARG A 337 15.10 33.63 -1.46
CA ARG A 337 16.08 33.50 -2.57
C ARG A 337 16.81 32.15 -2.56
N HIS A 338 16.81 31.45 -1.43
CA HIS A 338 17.49 30.18 -1.26
C HIS A 338 16.71 29.04 -1.92
N PRO A 339 17.28 28.31 -2.90
CA PRO A 339 16.57 27.28 -3.66
C PRO A 339 15.92 26.21 -2.81
N ALA A 340 16.61 25.75 -1.76
CA ALA A 340 16.07 24.74 -0.85
C ALA A 340 14.82 25.22 -0.11
N LEU A 341 14.75 26.49 0.32
CA LEU A 341 13.58 27.06 0.99
C LEU A 341 12.40 27.24 0.02
N HIS A 342 12.70 27.62 -1.22
CA HIS A 342 11.70 27.73 -2.27
C HIS A 342 11.09 26.37 -2.62
N SER A 343 11.90 25.33 -2.80
CA SER A 343 11.44 23.96 -3.06
C SER A 343 10.61 23.44 -1.89
N LEU A 344 11.05 23.71 -0.64
CA LEU A 344 10.35 23.36 0.58
C LEU A 344 8.95 23.98 0.62
N ALA A 345 8.82 25.27 0.36
CA ALA A 345 7.55 25.97 0.33
C ALA A 345 6.60 25.43 -0.75
N THR A 346 7.13 25.19 -1.95
CA THR A 346 6.34 24.72 -3.09
C THR A 346 5.73 23.34 -2.82
N ILE A 347 6.54 22.38 -2.33
CA ILE A 347 6.06 21.03 -2.02
C ILE A 347 5.08 21.04 -0.85
N SER A 348 5.35 21.86 0.18
CA SER A 348 4.43 21.99 1.32
C SER A 348 3.07 22.52 0.90
N LEU A 349 3.06 23.55 0.06
CA LEU A 349 1.82 24.13 -0.42
C LEU A 349 1.01 23.11 -1.24
N PHE A 350 1.65 22.42 -2.17
CA PHE A 350 1.01 21.35 -2.95
C PHE A 350 0.48 20.24 -2.04
N GLY A 351 1.29 19.83 -1.06
CA GLY A 351 0.94 18.76 -0.13
C GLY A 351 -0.28 19.08 0.71
N ILE A 352 -0.26 20.20 1.41
CA ILE A 352 -1.34 20.59 2.33
C ILE A 352 -2.64 20.82 1.58
N VAL A 353 -2.60 21.54 0.45
CA VAL A 353 -3.79 21.79 -0.36
C VAL A 353 -4.37 20.49 -0.91
N ALA A 354 -3.53 19.59 -1.43
CA ALA A 354 -3.97 18.29 -1.93
C ALA A 354 -4.63 17.45 -0.84
N VAL A 355 -4.01 17.35 0.34
CA VAL A 355 -4.55 16.56 1.46
C VAL A 355 -5.88 17.10 1.94
N VAL A 356 -6.01 18.42 2.13
CA VAL A 356 -7.26 19.04 2.56
C VAL A 356 -8.37 18.80 1.55
N LEU A 357 -8.11 19.03 0.25
CA LEU A 357 -9.10 18.82 -0.81
C LEU A 357 -9.57 17.36 -0.87
N VAL A 358 -8.64 16.41 -0.80
CA VAL A 358 -8.96 14.98 -0.86
C VAL A 358 -9.73 14.54 0.38
N SER A 359 -9.29 14.94 1.57
CA SER A 359 -9.97 14.61 2.83
C SER A 359 -11.37 15.21 2.91
N TYR A 360 -11.58 16.42 2.36
CA TYR A 360 -12.89 17.08 2.36
C TYR A 360 -13.87 16.49 1.35
N THR A 361 -13.38 15.88 0.28
CA THR A 361 -14.20 15.41 -0.83
C THR A 361 -14.35 13.90 -0.85
N ILE A 362 -13.26 13.17 -0.93
CA ILE A 362 -13.27 11.71 -1.15
C ILE A 362 -13.72 10.96 0.09
N GLN A 363 -13.20 11.32 1.26
CA GLN A 363 -13.48 10.60 2.50
C GLN A 363 -14.97 10.68 2.91
N PRO A 364 -15.66 11.84 2.92
CA PRO A 364 -17.08 11.89 3.18
C PRO A 364 -17.94 11.16 2.14
N VAL A 365 -17.54 11.19 0.86
CA VAL A 365 -18.25 10.47 -0.21
C VAL A 365 -18.16 8.96 0.01
N LEU A 366 -16.98 8.44 0.32
CA LEU A 366 -16.79 7.01 0.61
C LEU A 366 -17.56 6.58 1.86
N PHE A 367 -17.49 7.36 2.92
CA PHE A 367 -18.22 7.08 4.16
C PHE A 367 -19.73 7.07 3.92
N ARG A 368 -20.24 8.05 3.17
CA ARG A 368 -21.66 8.09 2.80
C ARG A 368 -22.07 6.90 1.94
N MET A 369 -21.27 6.54 0.96
CA MET A 369 -21.57 5.43 0.04
C MET A 369 -21.56 4.08 0.76
N LEU A 370 -20.59 3.84 1.62
CA LEU A 370 -20.38 2.53 2.24
C LEU A 370 -21.18 2.35 3.55
N ILE A 371 -21.42 3.45 4.28
CA ILE A 371 -22.04 3.40 5.62
C ILE A 371 -23.39 4.12 5.64
N THR A 372 -23.39 5.45 5.55
CA THR A 372 -24.59 6.27 5.83
C THR A 372 -25.74 5.98 4.87
N SER A 373 -25.49 5.93 3.56
CA SER A 373 -26.53 5.66 2.56
C SER A 373 -27.16 4.25 2.70
N GLN A 374 -26.40 3.30 3.22
CA GLN A 374 -26.92 1.95 3.45
C GLN A 374 -27.84 1.92 4.68
N THR A 375 -27.45 2.58 5.75
CA THR A 375 -28.25 2.65 6.99
C THR A 375 -29.51 3.50 6.84
N GLU A 376 -29.45 4.61 6.11
CA GLU A 376 -30.63 5.42 5.75
C GLU A 376 -31.68 4.61 4.99
N LYS A 377 -31.25 3.70 4.12
CA LYS A 377 -32.12 2.78 3.39
C LYS A 377 -32.59 1.58 4.23
N GLY A 378 -32.24 1.51 5.51
CA GLY A 378 -32.58 0.40 6.41
C GLY A 378 -31.76 -0.87 6.14
N GLY A 379 -30.64 -0.76 5.44
CA GLY A 379 -29.64 -1.83 5.27
C GLY A 379 -28.58 -1.77 6.37
N ALA A 380 -27.62 -2.69 6.34
CA ALA A 380 -26.43 -2.60 7.18
C ALA A 380 -25.27 -1.97 6.41
N PRO A 381 -24.33 -1.31 7.09
CA PRO A 381 -23.10 -0.82 6.49
C PRO A 381 -22.31 -1.95 5.81
N TYR A 382 -21.61 -1.64 4.74
CA TYR A 382 -20.69 -2.59 4.12
C TYR A 382 -19.45 -2.77 4.99
N THR A 383 -19.11 -4.03 5.27
CA THR A 383 -17.86 -4.39 5.96
C THR A 383 -17.01 -5.26 5.06
N LEU A 384 -15.69 -5.16 5.16
CA LEU A 384 -14.78 -5.98 4.37
C LEU A 384 -15.03 -7.47 4.60
N GLY A 385 -15.20 -7.85 5.87
CA GLY A 385 -15.52 -9.24 6.21
C GLY A 385 -16.80 -9.75 5.55
N SER A 386 -17.86 -8.93 5.50
CA SER A 386 -19.09 -9.31 4.80
C SER A 386 -18.94 -9.29 3.28
N LEU A 387 -18.09 -8.42 2.71
CA LEU A 387 -17.78 -8.45 1.27
C LEU A 387 -17.02 -9.72 0.89
N VAL A 388 -16.01 -10.09 1.66
CA VAL A 388 -15.26 -11.35 1.46
C VAL A 388 -16.18 -12.55 1.63
N ASN A 389 -17.01 -12.57 2.68
CA ASN A 389 -18.01 -13.63 2.88
C ASN A 389 -19.01 -13.70 1.73
N THR A 390 -19.42 -12.55 1.18
CA THR A 390 -20.30 -12.49 0.01
C THR A 390 -19.63 -13.12 -1.21
N ALA A 391 -18.39 -12.73 -1.50
CA ALA A 391 -17.64 -13.29 -2.63
C ALA A 391 -17.45 -14.82 -2.47
N TYR A 392 -17.10 -15.26 -1.27
CA TYR A 392 -16.98 -16.69 -0.94
C TYR A 392 -18.30 -17.44 -1.13
N ALA A 393 -19.39 -16.94 -0.56
CA ALA A 393 -20.71 -17.60 -0.65
C ALA A 393 -21.23 -17.65 -2.09
N PHE A 394 -21.06 -16.58 -2.87
CA PHE A 394 -21.42 -16.58 -4.29
C PHE A 394 -20.51 -17.49 -5.11
N GLY A 395 -19.22 -17.51 -4.86
CA GLY A 395 -18.28 -18.44 -5.50
C GLY A 395 -18.69 -19.89 -5.25
N LEU A 396 -18.97 -20.24 -3.98
CA LEU A 396 -19.44 -21.57 -3.60
C LEU A 396 -20.78 -21.93 -4.26
N PHE A 397 -21.73 -20.98 -4.32
CA PHE A 397 -23.02 -21.15 -4.97
C PHE A 397 -22.88 -21.40 -6.47
N VAL A 398 -22.10 -20.57 -7.17
CA VAL A 398 -21.86 -20.71 -8.62
C VAL A 398 -21.17 -22.05 -8.92
N THR A 399 -20.14 -22.40 -8.15
CA THR A 399 -19.45 -23.70 -8.29
C THR A 399 -20.42 -24.87 -8.10
N GLY A 400 -21.28 -24.81 -7.09
CA GLY A 400 -22.33 -25.82 -6.89
C GLY A 400 -23.28 -25.92 -8.07
N CYS A 401 -23.72 -24.80 -8.63
CA CYS A 401 -24.55 -24.78 -9.83
C CYS A 401 -23.82 -25.38 -11.05
N GLN A 402 -22.53 -25.12 -11.23
CA GLN A 402 -21.76 -25.73 -12.32
C GLN A 402 -21.62 -27.23 -12.15
N LEU A 403 -21.37 -27.72 -10.94
CA LEU A 403 -21.31 -29.15 -10.63
C LEU A 403 -22.65 -29.85 -10.94
N LEU A 404 -23.78 -29.22 -10.61
CA LEU A 404 -25.10 -29.76 -10.95
C LEU A 404 -25.37 -29.75 -12.46
N GLN A 405 -24.94 -28.72 -13.17
CA GLN A 405 -25.06 -28.69 -14.63
C GLN A 405 -24.17 -29.77 -15.28
N ALA A 406 -22.95 -29.96 -14.78
CA ALA A 406 -22.08 -31.05 -15.22
C ALA A 406 -22.72 -32.42 -14.96
N LEU A 407 -23.31 -32.62 -13.77
CA LEU A 407 -24.06 -33.85 -13.44
C LEU A 407 -25.23 -34.07 -14.41
N ILE A 408 -26.04 -33.05 -14.73
CA ILE A 408 -27.13 -33.15 -15.71
C ILE A 408 -26.59 -33.54 -17.07
N PHE A 409 -25.47 -32.93 -17.50
CA PHE A 409 -24.84 -33.23 -18.78
C PHE A 409 -24.30 -34.66 -18.85
N THR A 410 -23.67 -35.17 -17.79
CA THR A 410 -23.16 -36.55 -17.72
C THR A 410 -24.28 -37.58 -17.64
N LEU A 411 -25.39 -37.26 -16.98
CA LEU A 411 -26.58 -38.13 -16.93
C LEU A 411 -27.35 -38.15 -18.26
N TRP A 412 -27.21 -37.15 -19.13
CA TRP A 412 -28.00 -37.01 -20.34
C TRP A 412 -27.84 -38.21 -21.31
N PRO A 413 -26.63 -38.66 -21.67
CA PRO A 413 -26.46 -39.78 -22.62
C PRO A 413 -26.75 -41.16 -22.00
N LEU A 414 -26.86 -41.29 -20.69
CA LEU A 414 -27.06 -42.60 -20.04
C LEU A 414 -28.42 -43.19 -20.36
N PRO A 415 -28.54 -44.52 -20.62
CA PRO A 415 -29.79 -45.18 -20.92
C PRO A 415 -30.64 -45.42 -19.64
N MET A 416 -31.01 -44.31 -18.97
CA MET A 416 -31.79 -44.34 -17.74
C MET A 416 -33.12 -43.59 -17.94
N ALA A 417 -34.21 -44.08 -17.30
CA ALA A 417 -35.47 -43.38 -17.29
C ALA A 417 -35.35 -41.96 -16.76
N ARG A 418 -35.99 -40.97 -17.41
CA ARG A 418 -35.95 -39.54 -17.05
C ARG A 418 -36.28 -39.29 -15.58
N ARG A 419 -37.23 -40.02 -15.02
CA ARG A 419 -37.62 -39.97 -13.60
C ARG A 419 -36.45 -40.33 -12.66
N ARG A 420 -35.65 -41.33 -13.01
CA ARG A 420 -34.48 -41.76 -12.22
C ARG A 420 -33.38 -40.70 -12.26
N LYS A 421 -33.11 -40.13 -13.43
CA LYS A 421 -32.15 -39.02 -13.60
C LYS A 421 -32.57 -37.79 -12.78
N GLN A 422 -33.82 -37.37 -12.85
CA GLN A 422 -34.35 -36.25 -12.05
C GLN A 422 -34.24 -36.52 -10.54
N ARG A 423 -34.45 -37.75 -10.10
CA ARG A 423 -34.34 -38.13 -8.69
C ARG A 423 -32.90 -38.01 -8.18
N ILE A 424 -31.90 -38.40 -9.00
CA ILE A 424 -30.50 -38.24 -8.68
C ILE A 424 -30.15 -36.75 -8.54
N VAL A 425 -30.54 -35.90 -9.48
CA VAL A 425 -30.26 -34.45 -9.43
C VAL A 425 -30.98 -33.80 -8.24
N GLN A 426 -32.20 -34.22 -7.92
CA GLN A 426 -32.94 -33.74 -6.75
C GLN A 426 -32.25 -34.11 -5.44
N TRP A 427 -31.77 -35.34 -5.31
CA TRP A 427 -30.99 -35.81 -4.18
C TRP A 427 -29.69 -34.98 -4.05
N SER A 428 -29.00 -34.74 -5.17
CA SER A 428 -27.77 -33.95 -5.21
C SER A 428 -28.01 -32.50 -4.78
N ILE A 429 -29.11 -31.87 -5.23
CA ILE A 429 -29.46 -30.50 -4.78
C ILE A 429 -29.74 -30.45 -3.28
N HIS A 430 -30.52 -31.40 -2.76
CA HIS A 430 -30.80 -31.44 -1.33
C HIS A 430 -29.53 -31.52 -0.48
N HIS A 431 -28.58 -32.39 -0.84
CA HIS A 431 -27.33 -32.53 -0.11
C HIS A 431 -26.38 -31.34 -0.34
N MET A 432 -26.33 -30.82 -1.55
CA MET A 432 -25.53 -29.66 -1.89
C MET A 432 -26.01 -28.40 -1.16
N THR A 433 -27.31 -28.14 -1.10
CA THR A 433 -27.84 -26.99 -0.35
C THR A 433 -27.61 -27.12 1.15
N ARG A 434 -27.68 -28.36 1.70
CA ARG A 434 -27.26 -28.62 3.10
C ARG A 434 -25.78 -28.38 3.31
N GLY A 435 -24.94 -28.83 2.38
CA GLY A 435 -23.48 -28.58 2.40
C GLY A 435 -23.17 -27.10 2.29
N PHE A 436 -23.81 -26.38 1.38
CA PHE A 436 -23.68 -24.94 1.21
C PHE A 436 -23.99 -24.17 2.50
N LEU A 437 -25.14 -24.44 3.12
CA LEU A 437 -25.54 -23.78 4.37
C LEU A 437 -24.57 -24.08 5.54
N ARG A 438 -23.95 -25.26 5.57
CA ARG A 438 -22.91 -25.60 6.57
C ARG A 438 -21.57 -24.94 6.27
N ALA A 439 -21.23 -24.81 4.97
CA ALA A 439 -19.99 -24.18 4.52
C ALA A 439 -20.00 -22.65 4.67
N MET A 440 -21.16 -22.03 4.87
CA MET A 440 -21.27 -20.59 5.19
C MET A 440 -20.70 -20.33 6.59
N VAL A 441 -19.40 -20.04 6.66
CA VAL A 441 -18.61 -19.88 7.91
C VAL A 441 -19.22 -18.86 8.87
N THR A 442 -19.79 -17.78 8.34
CA THR A 442 -20.30 -16.65 9.13
C THR A 442 -21.81 -16.74 9.42
N THR A 443 -22.47 -17.81 8.95
CA THR A 443 -23.92 -17.98 9.09
C THR A 443 -24.22 -19.28 9.83
N LYS A 444 -24.87 -19.17 10.99
CA LYS A 444 -25.35 -20.34 11.73
C LYS A 444 -26.76 -20.70 11.27
N THR A 445 -27.02 -22.00 11.11
CA THR A 445 -28.36 -22.49 10.74
C THR A 445 -28.95 -23.34 11.86
N ILE A 446 -30.11 -22.95 12.37
CA ILE A 446 -30.89 -23.70 13.36
C ILE A 446 -32.14 -24.23 12.69
N ARG A 447 -32.46 -25.52 12.91
CA ARG A 447 -33.67 -26.17 12.42
C ARG A 447 -34.51 -26.64 13.60
N LEU A 448 -35.72 -26.16 13.64
CA LEU A 448 -36.70 -26.51 14.65
C LEU A 448 -37.83 -27.28 13.90
N ASN A 449 -37.76 -28.58 13.95
CA ASN A 449 -38.77 -29.41 13.29
C ASN A 449 -39.93 -29.69 14.25
N GLU A 450 -41.12 -29.76 13.69
CA GLU A 450 -42.31 -30.30 14.39
C GLU A 450 -42.05 -31.77 14.74
N PRO A 451 -42.29 -32.19 15.98
CA PRO A 451 -42.15 -33.59 16.35
C PRO A 451 -42.98 -34.49 15.45
N GLY A 452 -42.35 -35.50 14.83
CA GLY A 452 -43.00 -36.43 13.92
C GLY A 452 -43.05 -36.08 12.44
N GLU A 453 -42.65 -34.85 12.03
CA GLU A 453 -42.58 -34.48 10.60
C GLU A 453 -41.31 -35.03 9.93
N LYS A 454 -41.50 -36.00 9.01
CA LYS A 454 -40.44 -36.69 8.26
C LYS A 454 -40.37 -36.29 6.79
N PHE A 455 -41.26 -35.42 6.31
CA PHE A 455 -41.40 -35.01 4.90
C PHE A 455 -41.64 -36.18 3.91
N GLU A 456 -42.16 -37.29 4.40
CA GLU A 456 -42.46 -38.46 3.59
C GLU A 456 -43.80 -38.30 2.85
N LYS A 457 -44.79 -37.70 3.51
CA LYS A 457 -46.12 -37.42 2.92
C LYS A 457 -46.05 -36.11 2.15
N PRO A 458 -46.37 -36.08 0.85
CA PRO A 458 -46.44 -34.85 0.08
C PRO A 458 -47.31 -33.78 0.73
N ALA A 459 -46.92 -32.51 0.57
CA ALA A 459 -47.66 -31.37 1.09
C ALA A 459 -47.44 -30.14 0.20
N VAL A 460 -48.33 -29.15 0.29
CA VAL A 460 -48.04 -27.80 -0.17
C VAL A 460 -47.30 -27.08 0.94
N VAL A 461 -45.97 -26.92 0.75
CA VAL A 461 -45.10 -26.23 1.69
C VAL A 461 -45.20 -24.73 1.46
N ILE A 462 -45.67 -24.00 2.47
CA ILE A 462 -45.71 -22.55 2.43
C ILE A 462 -44.65 -21.95 3.34
N ALA A 463 -43.98 -20.90 2.87
CA ALA A 463 -42.99 -20.18 3.66
C ALA A 463 -43.07 -18.66 3.44
N ASN A 464 -42.67 -17.88 4.42
CA ASN A 464 -42.45 -16.46 4.24
C ASN A 464 -41.20 -16.20 3.37
N HIS A 465 -41.22 -15.11 2.61
CA HIS A 465 -40.17 -14.82 1.62
C HIS A 465 -39.47 -13.50 1.90
N GLN A 466 -38.21 -13.57 2.34
CA GLN A 466 -37.40 -12.39 2.72
C GLN A 466 -36.10 -12.32 1.94
N SER A 467 -35.55 -13.48 1.50
CA SER A 467 -34.19 -13.58 0.98
C SER A 467 -34.13 -14.57 -0.20
N PHE A 468 -33.08 -14.45 -1.00
CA PHE A 468 -32.69 -15.49 -1.96
C PHE A 468 -32.33 -16.82 -1.25
N ILE A 469 -31.76 -16.73 -0.02
CA ILE A 469 -31.37 -17.90 0.78
C ILE A 469 -32.58 -18.77 1.16
N ASP A 470 -33.80 -18.22 1.19
CA ASP A 470 -35.00 -18.97 1.55
C ASP A 470 -35.20 -20.23 0.70
N ILE A 471 -34.90 -20.12 -0.60
CA ILE A 471 -34.99 -21.25 -1.55
C ILE A 471 -34.00 -22.34 -1.15
N LEU A 472 -32.77 -21.97 -0.82
CA LEU A 472 -31.75 -22.95 -0.44
C LEU A 472 -32.06 -23.62 0.89
N VAL A 473 -32.62 -22.86 1.85
CA VAL A 473 -33.05 -23.41 3.15
C VAL A 473 -34.17 -24.42 2.94
N LEU A 474 -35.20 -24.09 2.16
CA LEU A 474 -36.33 -25.01 1.91
C LEU A 474 -35.89 -26.26 1.16
N LEU A 475 -35.07 -26.15 0.12
CA LEU A 475 -34.51 -27.31 -0.59
C LEU A 475 -33.61 -28.18 0.29
N SER A 476 -32.98 -27.58 1.31
CA SER A 476 -32.16 -28.32 2.29
C SER A 476 -33.00 -29.03 3.36
N ILE A 477 -34.28 -28.66 3.52
CA ILE A 477 -35.20 -29.25 4.48
C ILE A 477 -36.06 -30.31 3.77
N CYS A 478 -36.63 -29.98 2.61
CA CYS A 478 -37.51 -30.85 1.87
C CYS A 478 -36.73 -31.65 0.82
N PRO A 479 -36.54 -32.98 1.01
CA PRO A 479 -35.67 -33.78 0.13
C PRO A 479 -36.33 -34.04 -1.25
N LYS A 480 -37.65 -34.05 -1.34
CA LYS A 480 -38.40 -34.20 -2.58
C LYS A 480 -39.37 -33.03 -2.73
N ALA A 481 -38.94 -32.00 -3.45
CA ALA A 481 -39.78 -30.83 -3.65
C ALA A 481 -39.62 -30.24 -5.05
N VAL A 482 -40.75 -29.77 -5.59
CA VAL A 482 -40.82 -28.89 -6.75
C VAL A 482 -41.28 -27.52 -6.30
N MET A 483 -40.89 -26.47 -7.02
CA MET A 483 -41.20 -25.11 -6.62
C MET A 483 -41.90 -24.34 -7.72
N VAL A 484 -42.84 -23.51 -7.35
CA VAL A 484 -43.44 -22.52 -8.24
C VAL A 484 -42.60 -21.27 -8.17
N THR A 485 -41.98 -20.87 -9.30
CA THR A 485 -41.00 -19.80 -9.38
C THR A 485 -41.44 -18.65 -10.28
N ASN A 486 -40.80 -17.50 -10.14
CA ASN A 486 -41.04 -16.36 -11.04
C ASN A 486 -40.05 -16.36 -12.23
N GLY A 487 -40.32 -15.51 -13.24
CA GLY A 487 -39.56 -15.45 -14.48
C GLY A 487 -38.07 -15.15 -14.32
N TRP A 488 -37.65 -14.47 -13.25
CA TRP A 488 -36.23 -14.18 -12.99
C TRP A 488 -35.44 -15.47 -12.68
N VAL A 489 -36.01 -16.33 -11.83
CA VAL A 489 -35.41 -17.63 -11.48
C VAL A 489 -35.35 -18.53 -12.72
N TRP A 490 -36.42 -18.57 -13.49
CA TRP A 490 -36.56 -19.39 -14.69
C TRP A 490 -35.56 -19.04 -15.80
N ARG A 491 -35.27 -17.73 -15.98
CA ARG A 491 -34.38 -17.21 -17.02
C ARG A 491 -32.90 -17.08 -16.56
N SER A 492 -32.61 -17.40 -15.31
CA SER A 492 -31.26 -17.28 -14.79
C SER A 492 -30.23 -18.05 -15.62
N PRO A 493 -29.12 -17.43 -16.04
CA PRO A 493 -28.06 -18.13 -16.77
C PRO A 493 -27.32 -19.15 -15.88
N VAL A 494 -27.28 -18.93 -14.57
CA VAL A 494 -26.53 -19.75 -13.60
C VAL A 494 -27.31 -21.00 -13.22
N PHE A 495 -28.58 -20.88 -12.87
CA PHE A 495 -29.38 -21.98 -12.33
C PHE A 495 -30.69 -22.26 -13.09
N GLY A 496 -31.08 -21.45 -14.07
CA GLY A 496 -32.33 -21.63 -14.81
C GLY A 496 -32.43 -22.98 -15.55
N ARG A 497 -31.32 -23.51 -16.07
CA ARG A 497 -31.29 -24.86 -16.69
C ARG A 497 -31.59 -25.94 -15.67
N ILE A 498 -31.07 -25.84 -14.46
CA ILE A 498 -31.29 -26.79 -13.36
C ILE A 498 -32.75 -26.77 -12.95
N VAL A 499 -33.34 -25.60 -12.77
CA VAL A 499 -34.71 -25.36 -12.40
C VAL A 499 -35.69 -26.00 -13.43
N ARG A 500 -35.44 -25.75 -14.72
CA ARG A 500 -36.24 -26.35 -15.81
C ARG A 500 -36.09 -27.87 -15.89
N TYR A 501 -34.90 -28.40 -15.71
CA TYR A 501 -34.63 -29.84 -15.74
C TYR A 501 -35.35 -30.59 -14.61
N LEU A 502 -35.43 -29.98 -13.42
CA LEU A 502 -36.12 -30.55 -12.27
C LEU A 502 -37.66 -30.50 -12.38
N GLY A 503 -38.17 -29.76 -13.35
CA GLY A 503 -39.59 -29.57 -13.51
C GLY A 503 -40.21 -28.62 -12.49
N PHE A 504 -39.46 -27.54 -12.12
CA PHE A 504 -40.05 -26.41 -11.42
C PHE A 504 -41.01 -25.70 -12.38
N TYR A 505 -41.98 -24.98 -11.86
CA TYR A 505 -43.03 -24.37 -12.63
C TYR A 505 -42.99 -22.84 -12.59
N HIS A 506 -43.48 -22.21 -13.67
CA HIS A 506 -43.50 -20.77 -13.76
C HIS A 506 -44.81 -20.21 -13.24
N ALA A 507 -44.78 -19.31 -12.26
CA ALA A 507 -45.99 -18.78 -11.62
C ALA A 507 -46.92 -18.01 -12.57
N ALA A 508 -46.39 -17.46 -13.67
CA ALA A 508 -47.21 -16.74 -14.65
C ALA A 508 -48.13 -17.63 -15.49
N ASP A 509 -47.91 -18.94 -15.47
CA ASP A 509 -48.78 -19.88 -16.20
C ASP A 509 -50.18 -20.06 -15.54
N GLY A 510 -50.35 -19.52 -14.34
CA GLY A 510 -51.58 -19.59 -13.55
C GLY A 510 -51.76 -20.93 -12.85
N TYR A 511 -52.34 -20.93 -11.66
CA TYR A 511 -52.45 -22.13 -10.85
C TYR A 511 -53.39 -23.18 -11.46
N GLU A 512 -54.41 -22.75 -12.23
CA GLU A 512 -55.35 -23.65 -12.94
C GLU A 512 -54.64 -24.52 -13.97
N ARG A 513 -53.68 -23.97 -14.71
CA ARG A 513 -52.85 -24.71 -15.68
C ARG A 513 -51.78 -25.56 -15.00
N LEU A 514 -51.27 -25.09 -13.87
CA LEU A 514 -50.21 -25.77 -13.13
C LEU A 514 -50.71 -26.99 -12.35
N ALA A 515 -51.96 -26.99 -11.88
CA ALA A 515 -52.49 -28.04 -11.03
C ALA A 515 -52.41 -29.46 -11.66
N PRO A 516 -52.75 -29.69 -12.94
CA PRO A 516 -52.63 -31.02 -13.55
C PRO A 516 -51.18 -31.50 -13.66
N ALA A 517 -50.26 -30.60 -13.99
CA ALA A 517 -48.83 -30.93 -14.11
C ALA A 517 -48.19 -31.19 -12.74
N LEU A 518 -48.62 -30.47 -11.70
CA LEU A 518 -48.19 -30.68 -10.32
C LEU A 518 -48.78 -31.97 -9.74
N ALA A 519 -50.01 -32.33 -10.09
CA ALA A 519 -50.64 -33.60 -9.66
C ALA A 519 -49.77 -34.81 -10.05
N GLN A 520 -49.20 -34.82 -11.24
CA GLN A 520 -48.26 -35.87 -11.65
C GLN A 520 -47.03 -35.93 -10.73
N LYS A 521 -46.44 -34.77 -10.34
CA LYS A 521 -45.31 -34.73 -9.44
C LYS A 521 -45.66 -35.13 -8.02
N VAL A 522 -46.84 -34.77 -7.56
CA VAL A 522 -47.39 -35.20 -6.26
C VAL A 522 -47.56 -36.71 -6.20
N ALA A 523 -48.08 -37.34 -7.27
CA ALA A 523 -48.16 -38.78 -7.40
C ALA A 523 -46.79 -39.48 -7.39
N GLU A 524 -45.72 -38.79 -7.80
CA GLU A 524 -44.34 -39.26 -7.67
C GLU A 524 -43.74 -39.03 -6.26
N GLY A 525 -44.50 -38.47 -5.32
CA GLY A 525 -44.14 -38.23 -3.93
C GLY A 525 -43.41 -36.89 -3.70
N TYR A 526 -43.56 -35.90 -4.59
CA TYR A 526 -42.98 -34.55 -4.42
C TYR A 526 -43.94 -33.61 -3.69
N SER A 527 -43.41 -32.83 -2.77
CA SER A 527 -44.09 -31.68 -2.18
C SER A 527 -43.97 -30.46 -3.08
N VAL A 528 -44.91 -29.53 -2.99
CA VAL A 528 -44.93 -28.30 -3.79
C VAL A 528 -44.62 -27.11 -2.90
N ILE A 529 -43.47 -26.43 -3.12
CA ILE A 529 -43.10 -25.24 -2.36
C ILE A 529 -43.68 -23.99 -3.04
N VAL A 530 -44.34 -23.17 -2.26
CA VAL A 530 -44.93 -21.91 -2.71
C VAL A 530 -44.68 -20.83 -1.68
N PHE A 531 -44.26 -19.64 -2.14
CA PHE A 531 -44.20 -18.43 -1.32
C PHE A 531 -45.55 -17.68 -1.49
N PRO A 532 -46.43 -17.70 -0.49
CA PRO A 532 -47.76 -17.14 -0.65
C PRO A 532 -47.81 -15.62 -0.69
N GLU A 533 -46.69 -14.95 -0.36
CA GLU A 533 -46.52 -13.51 -0.48
C GLU A 533 -46.31 -13.05 -1.94
N GLY A 534 -45.93 -13.95 -2.86
CA GLY A 534 -45.68 -13.67 -4.27
C GLY A 534 -44.43 -12.85 -4.56
N THR A 535 -43.84 -12.18 -3.58
CA THR A 535 -42.60 -11.38 -3.68
C THR A 535 -41.85 -11.37 -2.36
N ARG A 536 -40.56 -11.10 -2.41
CA ARG A 536 -39.75 -10.91 -1.21
C ARG A 536 -40.19 -9.67 -0.43
N SER A 537 -40.27 -9.78 0.89
CA SER A 537 -40.49 -8.64 1.78
C SER A 537 -39.36 -7.60 1.67
N ALA A 538 -39.70 -6.33 1.65
CA ALA A 538 -38.73 -5.24 1.60
C ALA A 538 -38.35 -4.71 2.99
N ASP A 539 -39.23 -4.88 3.97
CA ASP A 539 -39.09 -4.40 5.36
C ASP A 539 -38.86 -5.55 6.35
N GLY A 540 -38.73 -6.79 5.87
CA GLY A 540 -38.55 -7.98 6.68
C GLY A 540 -39.83 -8.48 7.37
N LYS A 541 -40.97 -7.82 7.21
CA LYS A 541 -42.25 -8.26 7.76
C LYS A 541 -42.93 -9.29 6.84
N ILE A 542 -43.68 -10.22 7.42
CA ILE A 542 -44.49 -11.14 6.65
C ILE A 542 -45.69 -10.37 6.05
N GLY A 543 -45.74 -10.34 4.72
CA GLY A 543 -46.77 -9.66 3.96
C GLY A 543 -48.12 -10.39 4.03
N ARG A 544 -49.06 -9.94 3.18
CA ARG A 544 -50.35 -10.63 2.99
C ARG A 544 -50.14 -11.89 2.17
N PHE A 545 -50.79 -13.01 2.55
CA PHE A 545 -50.80 -14.24 1.78
C PHE A 545 -51.88 -14.21 0.71
N HIS A 546 -51.50 -14.56 -0.50
CA HIS A 546 -52.40 -14.74 -1.62
C HIS A 546 -53.04 -16.13 -1.56
N LYS A 547 -54.30 -16.25 -2.02
CA LYS A 547 -55.07 -17.47 -1.98
C LYS A 547 -54.55 -18.62 -2.86
N GLY A 548 -53.68 -18.34 -3.84
CA GLY A 548 -53.25 -19.31 -4.86
C GLY A 548 -52.60 -20.57 -4.31
N ALA A 549 -51.74 -20.47 -3.28
CA ALA A 549 -51.12 -21.65 -2.65
C ALA A 549 -52.16 -22.54 -1.95
N PHE A 550 -53.20 -21.95 -1.37
CA PHE A 550 -54.26 -22.62 -0.64
C PHE A 550 -55.29 -23.27 -1.60
N TYR A 551 -55.58 -22.57 -2.69
CA TYR A 551 -56.37 -23.13 -3.79
C TYR A 551 -55.69 -24.38 -4.39
N LEU A 552 -54.39 -24.29 -4.65
CA LEU A 552 -53.59 -25.40 -5.14
C LEU A 552 -53.60 -26.59 -4.17
N ALA A 553 -53.55 -26.35 -2.86
CA ALA A 553 -53.64 -27.42 -1.85
C ALA A 553 -54.97 -28.14 -1.89
N GLY A 554 -56.09 -27.40 -2.04
CA GLY A 554 -57.42 -27.96 -2.19
C GLY A 554 -57.55 -28.79 -3.45
N GLU A 555 -57.13 -28.26 -4.61
CA GLU A 555 -57.19 -28.97 -5.90
C GLU A 555 -56.37 -30.28 -5.92
N LEU A 556 -55.23 -30.27 -5.24
CA LEU A 556 -54.31 -31.41 -5.16
C LEU A 556 -54.66 -32.39 -4.00
N GLY A 557 -55.63 -32.06 -3.16
CA GLY A 557 -55.96 -32.84 -1.97
C GLY A 557 -54.80 -32.99 -0.97
N LEU A 558 -53.93 -31.97 -0.85
CA LEU A 558 -52.73 -32.00 -0.04
C LEU A 558 -52.87 -31.14 1.22
N ASP A 559 -52.32 -31.64 2.33
CA ASP A 559 -52.11 -30.80 3.52
C ASP A 559 -51.18 -29.62 3.21
N ILE A 560 -51.36 -28.55 3.95
CA ILE A 560 -50.47 -27.40 3.93
C ILE A 560 -49.48 -27.55 5.06
N LEU A 561 -48.18 -27.43 4.75
CA LEU A 561 -47.07 -27.46 5.71
C LEU A 561 -46.43 -26.07 5.81
N PRO A 562 -46.75 -25.29 6.86
CA PRO A 562 -46.12 -23.98 7.04
C PRO A 562 -44.71 -24.12 7.59
N ILE A 563 -43.74 -23.40 6.98
CA ILE A 563 -42.37 -23.29 7.46
C ILE A 563 -42.04 -21.80 7.69
N CYS A 564 -41.80 -21.43 8.92
CA CYS A 564 -41.42 -20.07 9.29
C CYS A 564 -39.89 -19.89 9.17
N LEU A 565 -39.44 -18.94 8.37
CA LEU A 565 -38.04 -18.61 8.16
C LEU A 565 -37.73 -17.30 8.85
N TYR A 566 -36.73 -17.31 9.73
CA TYR A 566 -36.27 -16.14 10.46
C TYR A 566 -34.77 -15.87 10.22
N GLY A 567 -34.39 -14.60 10.12
CA GLY A 567 -33.03 -14.17 9.98
C GLY A 567 -32.52 -14.07 8.54
N ASN A 568 -33.12 -14.78 7.59
CA ASN A 568 -32.70 -14.78 6.18
C ASN A 568 -32.68 -13.37 5.58
N GLY A 569 -33.69 -12.55 5.86
CA GLY A 569 -33.80 -11.17 5.41
C GLY A 569 -32.74 -10.25 6.05
N MET A 570 -32.23 -10.60 7.23
CA MET A 570 -31.15 -9.87 7.88
C MET A 570 -29.79 -10.17 7.24
N ILE A 571 -29.59 -11.42 6.79
CA ILE A 571 -28.35 -11.87 6.14
C ILE A 571 -28.28 -11.34 4.71
N SER A 572 -29.36 -11.47 3.93
CA SER A 572 -29.45 -11.00 2.55
C SER A 572 -30.84 -10.45 2.28
N SER A 573 -30.99 -9.14 2.34
CA SER A 573 -32.29 -8.47 2.18
C SER A 573 -32.64 -8.22 0.71
N LYS A 574 -33.92 -7.95 0.43
CA LYS A 574 -34.38 -7.51 -0.90
C LYS A 574 -33.68 -6.24 -1.37
N ARG A 575 -33.30 -5.34 -0.45
CA ARG A 575 -32.61 -4.08 -0.74
C ARG A 575 -31.12 -4.25 -1.02
N GLN A 576 -30.51 -5.32 -0.44
CA GLN A 576 -29.10 -5.68 -0.65
C GLN A 576 -29.01 -7.16 -1.07
N PRO A 577 -29.51 -7.54 -2.25
CA PRO A 577 -29.74 -8.95 -2.61
C PRO A 577 -28.43 -9.73 -2.82
N ILE A 578 -27.35 -9.06 -3.16
CA ILE A 578 -26.05 -9.68 -3.42
C ILE A 578 -25.17 -9.69 -2.17
N TYR A 579 -25.49 -8.88 -1.15
CA TYR A 579 -24.68 -8.74 0.04
C TYR A 579 -25.08 -9.75 1.12
N ILE A 580 -24.14 -10.63 1.49
CA ILE A 580 -24.35 -11.70 2.50
C ILE A 580 -23.58 -11.33 3.76
N LYS A 581 -24.36 -11.02 4.82
CA LYS A 581 -23.82 -10.67 6.15
C LYS A 581 -23.67 -11.93 7.01
N HIS A 582 -22.91 -11.78 8.09
CA HIS A 582 -22.95 -12.77 9.17
C HIS A 582 -24.32 -12.78 9.85
N GLY A 583 -24.76 -13.91 10.34
CA GLY A 583 -26.03 -13.96 11.04
C GLY A 583 -26.52 -15.37 11.35
N LEU A 584 -27.77 -15.44 11.76
CA LEU A 584 -28.45 -16.65 12.13
C LEU A 584 -29.65 -16.88 11.20
N VAL A 585 -29.74 -18.08 10.67
CA VAL A 585 -30.92 -18.59 9.94
C VAL A 585 -31.64 -19.56 10.83
N VAL A 586 -32.89 -19.28 11.15
CA VAL A 586 -33.76 -20.21 11.88
C VAL A 586 -34.90 -20.62 10.98
N SER A 587 -35.11 -21.92 10.85
CA SER A 587 -36.25 -22.49 10.17
C SER A 587 -37.11 -23.29 11.17
N ARG A 588 -38.38 -22.97 11.30
CA ARG A 588 -39.31 -23.66 12.18
C ARG A 588 -40.44 -24.29 11.33
N VAL A 589 -40.52 -25.60 11.39
CA VAL A 589 -41.62 -26.35 10.78
C VAL A 589 -42.79 -26.33 11.74
N LEU A 590 -43.97 -25.96 11.24
CA LEU A 590 -45.17 -25.85 12.03
C LEU A 590 -46.08 -27.05 11.77
N PRO A 591 -47.10 -27.31 12.63
CA PRO A 591 -48.06 -28.38 12.41
C PRO A 591 -48.75 -28.28 11.04
N ARG A 592 -49.04 -29.44 10.45
CA ARG A 592 -49.79 -29.52 9.18
C ARG A 592 -51.18 -28.96 9.37
N MET A 593 -51.62 -28.20 8.38
CA MET A 593 -53.00 -27.74 8.24
C MET A 593 -53.68 -28.58 7.16
N ALA A 594 -54.84 -29.16 7.47
CA ALA A 594 -55.61 -29.90 6.45
C ALA A 594 -55.98 -28.99 5.27
N ALA A 595 -56.03 -29.55 4.05
CA ALA A 595 -56.52 -28.83 2.89
C ALA A 595 -57.92 -28.33 3.13
N ALA A 596 -58.18 -27.05 2.83
CA ALA A 596 -59.53 -26.52 2.86
C ALA A 596 -60.24 -26.77 1.52
N ASP A 597 -61.57 -26.79 1.55
CA ASP A 597 -62.39 -26.67 0.35
C ASP A 597 -61.92 -25.40 -0.43
N PRO A 598 -61.81 -25.49 -1.77
CA PRO A 598 -61.42 -24.32 -2.61
C PRO A 598 -62.26 -23.07 -2.33
N ALA A 599 -63.49 -23.15 -1.88
CA ALA A 599 -64.35 -22.04 -1.46
C ALA A 599 -63.79 -21.27 -0.23
N ASN A 600 -63.04 -21.92 0.68
CA ASN A 600 -62.57 -21.39 1.95
C ASN A 600 -61.08 -20.96 1.93
N CYS A 601 -60.42 -21.01 0.78
CA CYS A 601 -59.00 -20.72 0.63
C CYS A 601 -58.59 -19.33 1.17
N SER A 602 -59.46 -18.33 1.05
CA SER A 602 -59.17 -16.97 1.55
C SER A 602 -59.13 -16.90 3.08
N ALA A 603 -60.01 -17.62 3.76
CA ALA A 603 -60.03 -17.70 5.22
C ALA A 603 -58.82 -18.47 5.75
N GLN A 604 -58.48 -19.58 5.09
CA GLN A 604 -57.30 -20.38 5.42
C GLN A 604 -55.99 -19.60 5.22
N ALA A 605 -55.87 -18.80 4.13
CA ALA A 605 -54.73 -17.93 3.90
C ALA A 605 -54.55 -16.89 5.01
N LYS A 606 -55.63 -16.27 5.47
CA LYS A 606 -55.61 -15.34 6.62
C LYS A 606 -55.20 -16.03 7.92
N ALA A 607 -55.69 -17.24 8.17
CA ALA A 607 -55.35 -18.03 9.36
C ALA A 607 -53.87 -18.43 9.37
N ALA A 608 -53.35 -18.97 8.27
CA ALA A 608 -51.94 -19.31 8.09
C ALA A 608 -51.02 -18.08 8.24
N CYS A 609 -51.43 -16.96 7.67
CA CYS A 609 -50.66 -15.71 7.79
C CYS A 609 -50.58 -15.23 9.27
N ARG A 610 -51.70 -15.30 10.01
CA ARG A 610 -51.70 -14.95 11.45
C ARG A 610 -50.86 -15.91 12.28
N LEU A 611 -50.92 -17.21 12.02
CA LEU A 611 -50.11 -18.23 12.68
C LEU A 611 -48.62 -17.95 12.43
N MET A 612 -48.21 -17.81 11.18
CA MET A 612 -46.81 -17.57 10.84
C MET A 612 -46.28 -16.25 11.37
N ARG A 613 -47.07 -15.18 11.42
CA ARG A 613 -46.72 -13.92 12.05
C ARG A 613 -46.46 -14.06 13.55
N ARG A 614 -47.31 -14.78 14.26
CA ARG A 614 -47.15 -15.06 15.69
C ARG A 614 -45.88 -15.85 15.95
N GLU A 615 -45.63 -16.90 15.20
CA GLU A 615 -44.44 -17.72 15.33
C GLU A 615 -43.17 -16.94 14.95
N TYR A 616 -43.21 -16.07 13.93
CA TYR A 616 -42.12 -15.21 13.56
C TYR A 616 -41.75 -14.23 14.67
N LEU A 617 -42.74 -13.64 15.37
CA LEU A 617 -42.49 -12.78 16.54
C LEU A 617 -41.86 -13.55 17.69
N GLY A 618 -42.30 -14.79 17.98
CA GLY A 618 -41.64 -15.62 19.00
C GLY A 618 -40.18 -15.95 18.67
N LEU A 619 -39.87 -16.21 17.37
CA LEU A 619 -38.48 -16.37 16.91
C LEU A 619 -37.71 -15.08 17.02
N TYR A 620 -38.34 -13.94 16.73
CA TYR A 620 -37.73 -12.63 16.90
C TYR A 620 -37.35 -12.37 18.36
N GLU A 621 -38.25 -12.60 19.32
CA GLU A 621 -38.01 -12.42 20.75
C GLU A 621 -36.87 -13.33 21.25
N THR A 622 -36.81 -14.56 20.74
CA THR A 622 -35.82 -15.56 21.15
C THR A 622 -34.42 -15.29 20.57
N TYR A 623 -34.35 -14.89 19.32
CA TYR A 623 -33.06 -14.87 18.56
C TYR A 623 -32.61 -13.49 18.13
N ASN A 624 -33.37 -12.41 18.40
CA ASN A 624 -33.03 -11.08 17.93
C ASN A 624 -31.91 -10.46 18.76
N ARG A 625 -30.76 -10.24 18.13
CA ARG A 625 -29.66 -9.40 18.63
C ARG A 625 -29.07 -8.56 17.50
N PRO A 626 -29.85 -7.70 16.84
CA PRO A 626 -29.31 -6.85 15.79
C PRO A 626 -28.45 -5.77 16.44
N CYS A 627 -27.16 -5.70 16.07
CA CYS A 627 -26.28 -4.62 16.46
C CYS A 627 -25.68 -3.98 15.22
N ASN A 628 -25.39 -2.67 15.32
CA ASN A 628 -24.62 -1.99 14.29
C ASN A 628 -23.16 -2.47 14.36
N PRO A 629 -22.54 -2.94 13.25
CA PRO A 629 -21.17 -3.43 13.28
C PRO A 629 -20.13 -2.38 13.65
N TYR A 630 -20.44 -1.10 13.51
CA TYR A 630 -19.55 0.01 13.88
C TYR A 630 -19.73 0.49 15.32
N PHE A 631 -20.94 0.33 15.88
CA PHE A 631 -21.26 0.72 17.27
C PHE A 631 -22.03 -0.42 17.95
N ARG A 632 -21.39 -1.07 18.92
CA ARG A 632 -22.00 -2.21 19.64
C ARG A 632 -23.29 -1.86 20.37
N ASP A 633 -23.42 -0.59 20.81
CA ASP A 633 -24.54 -0.10 21.60
C ASP A 633 -25.71 0.40 20.74
N MET A 634 -25.53 0.51 19.42
CA MET A 634 -26.59 0.94 18.50
C MET A 634 -27.35 -0.27 17.97
N LEU A 635 -28.56 -0.45 18.44
CA LEU A 635 -29.50 -1.42 17.89
C LEU A 635 -29.96 -0.94 16.50
N ILE A 636 -29.89 -1.81 15.50
CA ILE A 636 -30.58 -1.59 14.22
C ILE A 636 -32.07 -1.65 14.52
N LYS A 637 -32.84 -0.64 14.09
CA LYS A 637 -34.27 -0.43 14.37
C LYS A 637 -35.04 -1.72 14.61
N SER A 638 -35.64 -1.85 15.79
CA SER A 638 -36.39 -3.01 16.21
C SER A 638 -37.52 -3.35 15.23
N TYR A 639 -37.71 -4.62 15.02
CA TYR A 639 -38.75 -5.15 14.15
C TYR A 639 -40.06 -5.21 14.96
N THR A 640 -41.00 -4.35 14.67
CA THR A 640 -42.31 -4.36 15.32
C THR A 640 -43.42 -4.47 14.29
N TYR A 641 -44.37 -5.42 14.50
CA TYR A 641 -45.66 -5.37 13.84
C TYR A 641 -46.54 -4.36 14.59
N LYS A 642 -46.95 -3.28 13.94
CA LYS A 642 -48.07 -2.47 14.38
C LYS A 642 -49.38 -3.11 13.96
#